data_09969ec1a423888f747e1ee2fa1aa611
#
_entry.id   09969ec1a423888f747e1ee2fa1aa611
#
_cell.length_a   1.000
_cell.length_b   1.000
_cell.length_c   1.000
_cell.angle_alpha   90.00
_cell.angle_beta   90.00
_cell.angle_gamma   90.00
#
_symmetry.space_group_name_H-M   'P 1'
#
loop_
_entity.id
_entity.type
_entity.pdbx_description
1 polymer ?
#
loop_
_entity_poly.entity_id
_entity_poly.type
_entity_poly.pdbx_seq_one_letter_code
_entity_poly.pdbx_strand_id
1 'polypeptide(L)'
;MGFLVSTVAVGLNAQNDMSKTSSKVKKANATRQSATASVGPVMFGRDILVEALEREGVEVIFAYPGGASMEIHQSLTKSKIRTILPRHEQGGSFAAEGYARATGRAGVCMGTSGPGATNLVTAIADAYLDSCPLVAITGQVNQSMIGRGAFQETDMIGVTLPVVKHSYLVTDINDIPRIVKEAFYIAQSGRPGPVVIDLPKNVQQAKTQPRWLTETEMKAGLPGYQQPGLRADEVALNEIVGFIEKAERPVLYCGGGIITSGAAEELRKFAEATQIPVTTTLMGIGGFPETHPLSLRWLGMHGAAFANWAVNGEYKQRKDPTEPMVKLKDGADLLLAFGVRFDDRVTGKFEEFCKYGTIVHIDIDASELNKNRRAHLPIVGDIKDALVRLNKMIARRSAPKKYAPWHEQIAEWKKRAPFQYGVTQEIAQSDHMKDHLKGQEEQVILPQMVIEMLYELTKGDAIITTGVGQHQMWSGQWYKYKFPRQFITSAGLGSMGYGFPAALGAKVARPDQQVIDIDGDGSFLMNIQELATAHVEKIAAKAIILNNQHLGMVVQWEDNFFDGNRGHTYLGNPDDRSQIYPDYVRVCNSFNVPCERVMFRRDLKAALQRMLDAKTPYVLDVVTPYAEHVLPFIPAGRTVADMIWKHEK
;
A
#
# COMPACT_ATOMS: atom_id res chain seq x y z
N MET A 1 19.83 -57.07 3.28
CA MET A 1 20.02 -56.39 1.99
C MET A 1 19.35 -55.03 2.13
N GLY A 2 20.18 -54.01 2.25
CA GLY A 2 19.75 -52.67 2.57
C GLY A 2 19.20 -51.88 1.39
N PHE A 3 18.35 -50.95 1.68
CA PHE A 3 18.07 -49.77 0.85
C PHE A 3 18.26 -48.50 1.70
N LEU A 4 19.24 -47.73 1.30
CA LEU A 4 19.54 -46.41 1.80
C LEU A 4 18.42 -45.42 1.38
N VAL A 5 17.89 -44.69 2.36
CA VAL A 5 17.05 -43.52 2.13
C VAL A 5 17.97 -42.30 1.99
N SER A 6 18.07 -41.75 0.78
CA SER A 6 18.71 -40.47 0.55
C SER A 6 17.68 -39.36 0.80
N THR A 7 17.82 -38.64 1.87
CA THR A 7 17.11 -37.40 2.16
C THR A 7 17.71 -36.28 1.33
N VAL A 8 16.96 -35.77 0.36
CA VAL A 8 17.36 -34.62 -0.44
C VAL A 8 17.05 -33.34 0.32
N ALA A 9 18.09 -32.64 0.74
CA ALA A 9 18.03 -31.28 1.26
C ALA A 9 17.81 -30.29 0.10
N VAL A 10 16.57 -29.91 -0.15
CA VAL A 10 16.18 -28.86 -1.11
C VAL A 10 15.40 -27.80 -0.35
N GLY A 11 16.07 -26.99 0.43
CA GLY A 11 15.37 -25.94 1.21
C GLY A 11 16.21 -24.72 1.57
N LEU A 12 17.51 -24.71 1.30
CA LEU A 12 18.42 -23.67 1.81
C LEU A 12 19.00 -22.71 0.77
N ASN A 13 18.78 -22.94 -0.53
CA ASN A 13 19.40 -22.09 -1.57
C ASN A 13 18.56 -20.87 -2.02
N ALA A 14 17.26 -20.84 -1.82
CA ALA A 14 16.44 -19.71 -2.23
C ALA A 14 16.59 -18.46 -1.34
N GLN A 15 16.86 -18.65 -0.04
CA GLN A 15 17.08 -17.52 0.87
C GLN A 15 18.46 -16.86 0.71
N ASN A 16 19.47 -17.63 0.32
CA ASN A 16 20.82 -17.09 0.09
C ASN A 16 20.96 -16.29 -1.21
N ASP A 17 20.12 -16.54 -2.22
CA ASP A 17 20.16 -15.79 -3.49
C ASP A 17 19.47 -14.42 -3.38
N MET A 18 18.44 -14.29 -2.55
CA MET A 18 17.79 -12.98 -2.33
C MET A 18 18.68 -11.99 -1.54
N SER A 19 19.49 -12.49 -0.61
CA SER A 19 20.47 -11.66 0.11
C SER A 19 21.65 -11.25 -0.77
N LYS A 20 22.05 -12.10 -1.71
CA LYS A 20 23.14 -11.83 -2.67
C LYS A 20 22.74 -10.87 -3.78
N THR A 21 21.48 -10.90 -4.25
CA THR A 21 20.97 -9.92 -5.23
C THR A 21 20.78 -8.55 -4.59
N SER A 22 20.27 -8.48 -3.37
CA SER A 22 20.17 -7.22 -2.62
C SER A 22 21.54 -6.60 -2.30
N SER A 23 22.53 -7.41 -1.98
CA SER A 23 23.89 -6.93 -1.70
C SER A 23 24.66 -6.54 -2.96
N LYS A 24 24.42 -7.19 -4.10
CA LYS A 24 25.00 -6.79 -5.40
C LYS A 24 24.40 -5.50 -5.94
N VAL A 25 23.08 -5.30 -5.79
CA VAL A 25 22.42 -4.04 -6.15
C VAL A 25 22.88 -2.89 -5.24
N LYS A 26 23.05 -3.12 -3.93
CA LYS A 26 23.62 -2.10 -3.03
C LYS A 26 25.09 -1.79 -3.35
N LYS A 27 25.91 -2.77 -3.73
CA LYS A 27 27.30 -2.53 -4.15
C LYS A 27 27.41 -1.83 -5.51
N ALA A 28 26.48 -2.11 -6.47
CA ALA A 28 26.48 -1.45 -7.77
C ALA A 28 26.06 0.04 -7.67
N ASN A 29 25.18 0.40 -6.74
CA ASN A 29 24.79 1.80 -6.50
C ASN A 29 25.84 2.59 -5.67
N ALA A 30 26.58 1.93 -4.79
CA ALA A 30 27.65 2.58 -4.00
C ALA A 30 28.88 2.98 -4.84
N THR A 31 29.03 2.44 -6.06
CA THR A 31 30.21 2.69 -6.91
C THR A 31 30.01 3.83 -7.93
N ARG A 32 28.86 4.52 -7.97
CA ARG A 32 28.56 5.56 -8.96
C ARG A 32 28.47 7.00 -8.48
N GLN A 33 28.58 7.26 -7.20
CA GLN A 33 28.64 8.64 -6.71
C GLN A 33 30.11 9.10 -6.75
N SER A 34 30.45 10.01 -7.69
CA SER A 34 31.76 10.65 -7.68
C SER A 34 31.92 11.44 -6.39
N ALA A 35 33.04 11.24 -5.69
CA ALA A 35 33.36 11.93 -4.45
C ALA A 35 33.57 13.47 -4.62
N THR A 36 33.56 13.95 -5.87
CA THR A 36 33.76 15.35 -6.22
C THR A 36 32.70 15.85 -7.19
N ALA A 37 32.28 17.13 -7.02
CA ALA A 37 31.44 17.80 -8.00
C ALA A 37 32.07 17.76 -9.37
N SER A 38 31.29 17.60 -10.42
CA SER A 38 31.76 17.57 -11.80
C SER A 38 30.97 18.56 -12.66
N VAL A 39 31.59 19.04 -13.70
CA VAL A 39 30.97 19.94 -14.69
C VAL A 39 30.77 19.14 -15.96
N GLY A 40 29.57 19.20 -16.52
CA GLY A 40 29.22 18.52 -17.78
C GLY A 40 29.52 19.36 -19.01
N PRO A 41 29.28 18.84 -20.21
CA PRO A 41 29.31 19.66 -21.44
C PRO A 41 28.13 20.62 -21.48
N VAL A 42 28.12 21.55 -22.43
CA VAL A 42 26.97 22.42 -22.67
C VAL A 42 25.79 21.58 -23.20
N MET A 43 24.66 21.62 -22.49
CA MET A 43 23.45 20.81 -22.74
C MET A 43 22.21 21.68 -22.71
N PHE A 44 21.12 21.19 -23.34
CA PHE A 44 19.78 21.76 -23.13
C PHE A 44 19.23 21.37 -21.75
N GLY A 45 18.35 22.21 -21.20
CA GLY A 45 17.71 21.94 -19.91
C GLY A 45 16.97 20.59 -19.87
N ARG A 46 16.30 20.20 -20.97
CA ARG A 46 15.68 18.86 -21.11
C ARG A 46 16.69 17.71 -20.98
N ASP A 47 17.88 17.85 -21.57
CA ASP A 47 18.92 16.83 -21.51
C ASP A 47 19.56 16.77 -20.14
N ILE A 48 19.72 17.93 -19.47
CA ILE A 48 20.20 18.04 -18.09
C ILE A 48 19.22 17.33 -17.12
N LEU A 49 17.91 17.54 -17.29
CA LEU A 49 16.90 16.85 -16.48
C LEU A 49 17.00 15.33 -16.60
N VAL A 50 17.05 14.83 -17.84
CA VAL A 50 17.10 13.39 -18.09
C VAL A 50 18.40 12.78 -17.55
N GLU A 51 19.54 13.41 -17.75
CA GLU A 51 20.82 12.97 -17.17
C GLU A 51 20.79 13.02 -15.64
N ALA A 52 20.15 14.03 -15.04
CA ALA A 52 19.97 14.12 -13.59
C ALA A 52 19.15 12.93 -13.06
N LEU A 53 18.06 12.54 -13.75
CA LEU A 53 17.27 11.35 -13.41
C LEU A 53 18.10 10.04 -13.53
N GLU A 54 18.90 9.91 -14.58
CA GLU A 54 19.82 8.77 -14.73
C GLU A 54 20.84 8.70 -13.58
N ARG A 55 21.35 9.84 -13.12
CA ARG A 55 22.30 9.94 -12.00
C ARG A 55 21.67 9.58 -10.65
N GLU A 56 20.37 9.85 -10.46
CA GLU A 56 19.61 9.38 -9.30
C GLU A 56 19.19 7.89 -9.44
N GLY A 57 19.55 7.24 -10.54
CA GLY A 57 19.32 5.80 -10.75
C GLY A 57 17.90 5.47 -11.17
N VAL A 58 17.22 6.38 -11.84
CA VAL A 58 15.89 6.14 -12.43
C VAL A 58 16.05 5.15 -13.58
N GLU A 59 15.33 4.06 -13.52
CA GLU A 59 15.31 3.00 -14.54
C GLU A 59 14.03 3.08 -15.39
N VAL A 60 12.94 3.58 -14.79
CA VAL A 60 11.61 3.62 -15.41
C VAL A 60 10.94 4.96 -15.06
N ILE A 61 10.25 5.54 -16.04
CA ILE A 61 9.37 6.69 -15.89
C ILE A 61 8.02 6.40 -16.53
N PHE A 62 6.92 6.74 -15.84
CA PHE A 62 5.56 6.68 -16.36
C PHE A 62 5.16 8.08 -16.83
N ALA A 63 5.12 8.30 -18.15
CA ALA A 63 5.08 9.65 -18.69
C ALA A 63 4.11 9.79 -19.85
N TYR A 64 3.24 10.82 -19.77
CA TYR A 64 2.31 11.17 -20.83
C TYR A 64 2.73 12.48 -21.53
N PRO A 65 2.96 12.47 -22.87
CA PRO A 65 3.47 13.63 -23.59
C PRO A 65 2.40 14.71 -23.81
N GLY A 66 2.87 15.96 -23.85
CA GLY A 66 2.06 17.11 -24.24
C GLY A 66 2.92 18.33 -24.54
N GLY A 67 2.29 19.44 -24.90
CA GLY A 67 2.96 20.62 -25.41
C GLY A 67 4.09 21.18 -24.56
N ALA A 68 3.94 21.15 -23.22
CA ALA A 68 4.94 21.68 -22.28
C ALA A 68 5.94 20.62 -21.78
N SER A 69 5.75 19.33 -22.09
CA SER A 69 6.72 18.26 -21.76
C SER A 69 7.36 17.62 -22.99
N MET A 70 7.02 18.08 -24.17
CA MET A 70 7.50 17.53 -25.45
C MET A 70 9.03 17.48 -25.54
N GLU A 71 9.69 18.53 -25.10
CA GLU A 71 11.15 18.64 -25.09
C GLU A 71 11.79 17.52 -24.26
N ILE A 72 11.24 17.25 -23.07
CA ILE A 72 11.72 16.18 -22.18
C ILE A 72 11.54 14.82 -22.84
N HIS A 73 10.38 14.57 -23.47
CA HIS A 73 10.14 13.33 -24.19
C HIS A 73 11.14 13.11 -25.34
N GLN A 74 11.55 14.17 -26.07
CA GLN A 74 12.60 14.06 -27.10
C GLN A 74 13.96 13.67 -26.49
N SER A 75 14.25 14.10 -25.28
CA SER A 75 15.48 13.69 -24.57
C SER A 75 15.37 12.23 -24.08
N LEU A 76 14.22 11.83 -23.53
CA LEU A 76 13.99 10.45 -23.06
C LEU A 76 14.16 9.40 -24.18
N THR A 77 13.87 9.73 -25.46
CA THR A 77 14.10 8.78 -26.58
C THR A 77 15.57 8.38 -26.76
N LYS A 78 16.50 9.13 -26.18
CA LYS A 78 17.95 8.90 -26.26
C LYS A 78 18.52 8.35 -24.93
N SER A 79 17.69 8.23 -23.92
CA SER A 79 18.04 7.80 -22.57
C SER A 79 17.94 6.28 -22.42
N LYS A 80 18.57 5.76 -21.38
CA LYS A 80 18.41 4.37 -20.92
C LYS A 80 17.19 4.17 -20.06
N ILE A 81 16.54 5.25 -19.63
CA ILE A 81 15.34 5.22 -18.82
C ILE A 81 14.20 4.63 -19.69
N ARG A 82 13.60 3.53 -19.25
CA ARG A 82 12.42 2.98 -19.91
C ARG A 82 11.25 3.94 -19.69
N THR A 83 10.73 4.52 -20.75
CA THR A 83 9.51 5.32 -20.71
C THR A 83 8.31 4.44 -20.98
N ILE A 84 7.39 4.35 -20.02
CA ILE A 84 6.10 3.67 -20.16
C ILE A 84 5.05 4.75 -20.40
N LEU A 85 4.30 4.61 -21.49
CA LEU A 85 3.22 5.51 -21.86
C LEU A 85 1.89 5.00 -21.29
N PRO A 86 1.38 5.56 -20.18
CA PRO A 86 0.05 5.25 -19.65
C PRO A 86 -1.03 5.77 -20.62
N ARG A 87 -2.28 5.49 -20.36
CA ARG A 87 -3.40 6.03 -21.14
C ARG A 87 -4.12 7.17 -20.42
N HIS A 88 -3.72 7.42 -19.19
CA HIS A 88 -4.11 8.57 -18.39
C HIS A 88 -3.00 8.90 -17.38
N GLU A 89 -2.76 10.17 -17.10
CA GLU A 89 -1.69 10.58 -16.17
C GLU A 89 -1.92 10.05 -14.76
N GLN A 90 -3.16 9.97 -14.29
CA GLN A 90 -3.50 9.38 -13.00
C GLN A 90 -3.09 7.90 -12.95
N GLY A 91 -3.43 7.10 -13.99
CA GLY A 91 -3.00 5.72 -14.09
C GLY A 91 -1.49 5.57 -14.10
N GLY A 92 -0.79 6.43 -14.85
CA GLY A 92 0.68 6.47 -14.87
C GLY A 92 1.30 6.78 -13.49
N SER A 93 0.66 7.68 -12.74
CA SER A 93 1.13 8.05 -11.39
C SER A 93 0.89 6.93 -10.38
N PHE A 94 -0.24 6.27 -10.41
CA PHE A 94 -0.50 5.07 -9.60
C PHE A 94 0.45 3.92 -9.96
N ALA A 95 0.82 3.78 -11.24
CA ALA A 95 1.84 2.83 -11.65
C ALA A 95 3.23 3.18 -11.10
N ALA A 96 3.60 4.47 -11.09
CA ALA A 96 4.84 4.95 -10.46
C ALA A 96 4.83 4.67 -8.94
N GLU A 97 3.69 4.84 -8.29
CA GLU A 97 3.52 4.51 -6.87
C GLU A 97 3.63 3.00 -6.63
N GLY A 98 2.96 2.16 -7.43
CA GLY A 98 3.09 0.70 -7.36
C GLY A 98 4.54 0.23 -7.54
N TYR A 99 5.29 0.86 -8.46
CA TYR A 99 6.72 0.64 -8.64
C TYR A 99 7.51 1.02 -7.37
N ALA A 100 7.22 2.19 -6.79
CA ALA A 100 7.89 2.66 -5.59
C ALA A 100 7.64 1.74 -4.40
N ARG A 101 6.41 1.31 -4.20
CA ARG A 101 6.03 0.42 -3.08
C ARG A 101 6.64 -0.96 -3.22
N ALA A 102 6.72 -1.50 -4.45
CA ALA A 102 7.35 -2.78 -4.72
C ALA A 102 8.88 -2.74 -4.59
N THR A 103 9.54 -1.61 -4.91
CA THR A 103 11.01 -1.48 -4.86
C THR A 103 11.52 -0.89 -3.56
N GLY A 104 10.77 0.02 -2.93
CA GLY A 104 11.22 0.88 -1.84
C GLY A 104 12.06 2.08 -2.31
N ARG A 105 12.07 2.38 -3.60
CA ARG A 105 12.73 3.53 -4.23
C ARG A 105 11.68 4.52 -4.73
N ALA A 106 12.04 5.77 -4.97
CA ALA A 106 11.11 6.74 -5.52
C ALA A 106 10.62 6.30 -6.91
N GLY A 107 9.30 6.32 -7.10
CA GLY A 107 8.68 6.23 -8.40
C GLY A 107 8.75 7.57 -9.13
N VAL A 108 8.73 7.56 -10.46
CA VAL A 108 8.77 8.78 -11.26
C VAL A 108 7.61 8.80 -12.24
N CYS A 109 6.80 9.85 -12.19
CA CYS A 109 5.73 10.11 -13.17
C CYS A 109 5.89 11.50 -13.77
N MET A 110 5.34 11.68 -14.99
CA MET A 110 5.41 12.95 -15.68
C MET A 110 4.15 13.24 -16.50
N GLY A 111 3.67 14.48 -16.40
CA GLY A 111 2.60 15.03 -17.23
C GLY A 111 3.00 16.37 -17.87
N THR A 112 2.20 16.80 -18.84
CA THR A 112 2.32 18.14 -19.42
C THR A 112 1.69 19.20 -18.50
N SER A 113 1.73 20.48 -18.88
CA SER A 113 1.06 21.56 -18.15
C SER A 113 -0.49 21.43 -18.17
N GLY A 114 -1.15 22.22 -17.34
CA GLY A 114 -2.61 22.27 -17.29
C GLY A 114 -3.24 20.93 -16.93
N PRO A 115 -4.10 20.34 -17.77
CA PRO A 115 -4.83 19.11 -17.43
C PRO A 115 -3.90 17.91 -17.22
N GLY A 116 -2.76 17.83 -17.92
CA GLY A 116 -1.80 16.75 -17.67
C GLY A 116 -1.19 16.82 -16.28
N ALA A 117 -0.88 18.00 -15.79
CA ALA A 117 -0.36 18.20 -14.45
C ALA A 117 -1.45 17.97 -13.37
N THR A 118 -2.66 18.50 -13.57
CA THR A 118 -3.76 18.33 -12.60
C THR A 118 -4.24 16.88 -12.49
N ASN A 119 -4.14 16.07 -13.57
CA ASN A 119 -4.44 14.65 -13.54
C ASN A 119 -3.49 13.83 -12.65
N LEU A 120 -2.30 14.34 -12.28
CA LEU A 120 -1.37 13.69 -11.35
C LEU A 120 -1.82 13.86 -9.88
N VAL A 121 -2.64 14.87 -9.57
CA VAL A 121 -2.86 15.34 -8.18
C VAL A 121 -3.44 14.28 -7.28
N THR A 122 -4.39 13.48 -7.75
CA THR A 122 -4.98 12.39 -6.94
C THR A 122 -3.91 11.39 -6.48
N ALA A 123 -3.03 10.97 -7.39
CA ALA A 123 -1.96 10.03 -7.03
C ALA A 123 -0.88 10.69 -6.16
N ILE A 124 -0.58 11.98 -6.37
CA ILE A 124 0.31 12.73 -5.48
C ILE A 124 -0.26 12.77 -4.06
N ALA A 125 -1.56 13.04 -3.91
CA ALA A 125 -2.23 13.04 -2.61
C ALA A 125 -2.24 11.65 -1.96
N ASP A 126 -2.44 10.59 -2.76
CA ASP A 126 -2.38 9.20 -2.30
C ASP A 126 -0.98 8.85 -1.77
N ALA A 127 0.06 9.13 -2.54
CA ALA A 127 1.44 8.94 -2.16
C ALA A 127 1.81 9.70 -0.86
N TYR A 128 1.26 10.91 -0.67
CA TYR A 128 1.47 11.71 0.54
C TYR A 128 0.87 11.05 1.78
N LEU A 129 -0.40 10.64 1.70
CA LEU A 129 -1.10 10.01 2.82
C LEU A 129 -0.55 8.63 3.17
N ASP A 130 -0.10 7.87 2.17
CA ASP A 130 0.48 6.54 2.35
C ASP A 130 2.00 6.52 2.53
N SER A 131 2.61 7.70 2.61
CA SER A 131 4.07 7.84 2.81
C SER A 131 4.89 7.11 1.74
N CYS A 132 4.46 7.23 0.47
CA CYS A 132 5.12 6.64 -0.68
C CYS A 132 6.08 7.64 -1.35
N PRO A 133 7.36 7.30 -1.56
CA PRO A 133 8.29 8.20 -2.24
C PRO A 133 7.93 8.32 -3.73
N LEU A 134 7.60 9.52 -4.18
CA LEU A 134 7.23 9.81 -5.56
C LEU A 134 7.90 11.12 -6.00
N VAL A 135 8.45 11.15 -7.22
CA VAL A 135 8.89 12.38 -7.89
C VAL A 135 8.00 12.59 -9.09
N ALA A 136 7.13 13.60 -9.01
CA ALA A 136 6.23 13.99 -10.09
C ALA A 136 6.82 15.18 -10.86
N ILE A 137 6.94 15.05 -12.17
CA ILE A 137 7.49 16.08 -13.05
C ILE A 137 6.35 16.65 -13.88
N THR A 138 6.15 17.97 -13.83
CA THR A 138 5.16 18.65 -14.65
C THR A 138 5.85 19.60 -15.63
N GLY A 139 5.38 19.61 -16.88
CA GLY A 139 5.73 20.68 -17.78
C GLY A 139 4.96 21.95 -17.40
N GLN A 140 5.54 23.13 -17.64
CA GLN A 140 4.89 24.42 -17.41
C GLN A 140 4.99 25.29 -18.65
N VAL A 141 4.09 26.26 -18.78
CA VAL A 141 4.16 27.27 -19.84
C VAL A 141 5.48 28.06 -19.75
N ASN A 142 5.82 28.83 -20.78
CA ASN A 142 7.01 29.71 -20.71
C ASN A 142 6.92 30.64 -19.49
N GLN A 143 8.04 30.89 -18.82
CA GLN A 143 8.10 31.74 -17.63
C GLN A 143 7.44 33.12 -17.85
N SER A 144 7.60 33.72 -19.04
CA SER A 144 7.00 35.00 -19.38
C SER A 144 5.47 34.99 -19.44
N MET A 145 4.86 33.79 -19.47
CA MET A 145 3.41 33.59 -19.55
C MET A 145 2.80 33.20 -18.20
N ILE A 146 3.59 32.85 -17.21
CA ILE A 146 3.12 32.48 -15.86
C ILE A 146 2.39 33.67 -15.22
N GLY A 147 1.21 33.43 -14.68
CA GLY A 147 0.34 34.44 -14.08
C GLY A 147 -0.48 35.26 -15.08
N ARG A 148 -0.51 34.86 -16.36
CA ARG A 148 -1.25 35.56 -17.41
C ARG A 148 -2.51 34.81 -17.90
N GLY A 149 -2.82 33.65 -17.34
CA GLY A 149 -3.92 32.80 -17.80
C GLY A 149 -3.66 32.21 -19.19
N ALA A 150 -2.41 31.85 -19.45
CA ALA A 150 -2.02 31.24 -20.72
C ALA A 150 -2.67 29.88 -20.94
N PHE A 151 -2.78 29.45 -22.20
CA PHE A 151 -3.35 28.14 -22.53
C PHE A 151 -2.60 27.00 -21.80
N GLN A 152 -3.35 26.20 -21.06
CA GLN A 152 -2.84 25.12 -20.22
C GLN A 152 -1.87 25.59 -19.10
N GLU A 153 -1.97 26.82 -18.65
CA GLU A 153 -1.30 27.28 -17.44
C GLU A 153 -2.04 26.73 -16.20
N THR A 154 -1.30 26.24 -15.22
CA THR A 154 -1.81 25.89 -13.88
C THR A 154 -0.75 26.18 -12.84
N ASP A 155 -1.12 26.80 -11.74
CA ASP A 155 -0.26 26.96 -10.57
C ASP A 155 -0.14 25.62 -9.82
N MET A 156 0.78 24.77 -10.29
CA MET A 156 0.99 23.44 -9.68
C MET A 156 1.57 23.52 -8.28
N ILE A 157 2.30 24.57 -7.95
CA ILE A 157 2.80 24.78 -6.59
C ILE A 157 1.63 25.00 -5.64
N GLY A 158 0.72 25.91 -5.98
CA GLY A 158 -0.48 26.17 -5.17
C GLY A 158 -1.42 24.94 -5.05
N VAL A 159 -1.62 24.24 -6.17
CA VAL A 159 -2.51 23.04 -6.20
C VAL A 159 -1.95 21.89 -5.36
N THR A 160 -0.63 21.68 -5.37
CA THR A 160 -0.01 20.53 -4.70
C THR A 160 0.47 20.81 -3.29
N LEU A 161 0.56 22.06 -2.87
CA LEU A 161 1.12 22.50 -1.58
C LEU A 161 0.64 21.66 -0.37
N PRO A 162 -0.67 21.34 -0.22
CA PRO A 162 -1.16 20.59 0.95
C PRO A 162 -0.88 19.08 0.87
N VAL A 163 -0.44 18.55 -0.28
CA VAL A 163 -0.34 17.11 -0.54
C VAL A 163 1.06 16.67 -1.01
N VAL A 164 2.09 17.48 -0.77
CA VAL A 164 3.48 17.16 -1.09
C VAL A 164 4.41 17.44 0.10
N LYS A 165 5.55 16.80 0.10
CA LYS A 165 6.63 17.17 1.01
C LYS A 165 7.32 18.48 0.58
N HIS A 166 7.47 18.65 -0.72
CA HIS A 166 8.01 19.87 -1.33
C HIS A 166 7.63 19.97 -2.81
N SER A 167 7.67 21.18 -3.34
CA SER A 167 7.47 21.45 -4.76
C SER A 167 8.45 22.52 -5.24
N TYR A 168 8.92 22.38 -6.47
CA TYR A 168 9.85 23.31 -7.12
C TYR A 168 9.26 23.87 -8.41
N LEU A 169 9.23 25.18 -8.57
CA LEU A 169 9.12 25.83 -9.87
C LEU A 169 10.54 26.16 -10.35
N VAL A 170 11.01 25.52 -11.40
CA VAL A 170 12.38 25.66 -11.90
C VAL A 170 12.50 26.91 -12.76
N THR A 171 13.05 27.98 -12.20
CA THR A 171 13.17 29.28 -12.88
C THR A 171 14.55 29.52 -13.52
N ASP A 172 15.55 28.77 -13.10
CA ASP A 172 16.93 28.85 -13.66
C ASP A 172 17.35 27.43 -14.12
N ILE A 173 17.82 27.35 -15.36
CA ILE A 173 18.35 26.11 -15.94
C ILE A 173 19.51 25.51 -15.12
N ASN A 174 20.32 26.36 -14.49
CA ASN A 174 21.48 25.95 -13.68
C ASN A 174 21.05 25.19 -12.40
N ASP A 175 19.82 25.39 -11.97
CA ASP A 175 19.29 24.74 -10.77
C ASP A 175 18.79 23.31 -11.03
N ILE A 176 18.57 22.86 -12.27
CA ILE A 176 18.03 21.54 -12.57
C ILE A 176 18.80 20.41 -11.87
N PRO A 177 20.15 20.32 -11.93
CA PRO A 177 20.89 19.24 -11.28
C PRO A 177 20.69 19.21 -9.76
N ARG A 178 20.65 20.40 -9.14
CA ARG A 178 20.43 20.55 -7.69
C ARG A 178 19.02 20.14 -7.31
N ILE A 179 18.02 20.69 -7.99
CA ILE A 179 16.60 20.43 -7.70
C ILE A 179 16.26 18.94 -7.84
N VAL A 180 16.72 18.28 -8.91
CA VAL A 180 16.46 16.84 -9.07
C VAL A 180 17.06 16.05 -7.92
N LYS A 181 18.31 16.32 -7.56
CA LYS A 181 18.99 15.63 -6.45
C LYS A 181 18.30 15.86 -5.11
N GLU A 182 17.89 17.10 -4.82
CA GLU A 182 17.12 17.47 -3.64
C GLU A 182 15.76 16.78 -3.61
N ALA A 183 15.04 16.73 -4.74
CA ALA A 183 13.72 16.09 -4.87
C ALA A 183 13.78 14.61 -4.49
N PHE A 184 14.76 13.87 -5.00
CA PHE A 184 14.92 12.45 -4.65
C PHE A 184 15.32 12.27 -3.18
N TYR A 185 16.19 13.11 -2.66
CA TYR A 185 16.58 13.08 -1.25
C TYR A 185 15.39 13.37 -0.34
N ILE A 186 14.61 14.41 -0.61
CA ILE A 186 13.43 14.79 0.18
C ILE A 186 12.35 13.70 0.09
N ALA A 187 12.08 13.19 -1.12
CA ALA A 187 11.07 12.16 -1.30
C ALA A 187 11.35 10.88 -0.50
N GLN A 188 12.61 10.50 -0.35
CA GLN A 188 13.02 9.21 0.24
C GLN A 188 13.50 9.31 1.69
N SER A 189 13.79 10.50 2.22
CA SER A 189 14.30 10.66 3.58
C SER A 189 13.23 11.00 4.59
N GLY A 190 13.48 10.70 5.87
CA GLY A 190 12.48 10.83 6.93
C GLY A 190 11.23 9.98 6.65
N ARG A 191 10.05 10.55 6.90
CA ARG A 191 8.80 9.97 6.38
C ARG A 191 8.79 10.17 4.87
N PRO A 192 8.78 9.10 4.04
CA PRO A 192 8.75 9.25 2.59
C PRO A 192 7.48 9.96 2.10
N GLY A 193 7.54 10.54 0.90
CA GLY A 193 6.37 11.20 0.31
C GLY A 193 6.70 11.87 -1.03
N PRO A 194 5.71 12.46 -1.70
CA PRO A 194 5.87 13.04 -3.02
C PRO A 194 6.59 14.39 -3.02
N VAL A 195 7.33 14.62 -4.10
CA VAL A 195 7.92 15.93 -4.46
C VAL A 195 7.56 16.25 -5.90
N VAL A 196 7.18 17.50 -6.16
CA VAL A 196 6.83 17.98 -7.50
C VAL A 196 7.93 18.85 -8.07
N ILE A 197 8.27 18.64 -9.34
CA ILE A 197 9.19 19.50 -10.11
C ILE A 197 8.41 20.07 -11.30
N ASP A 198 8.08 21.35 -11.25
CA ASP A 198 7.37 22.07 -12.31
C ASP A 198 8.37 22.81 -13.18
N LEU A 199 8.49 22.42 -14.48
CA LEU A 199 9.59 22.83 -15.35
C LEU A 199 9.10 23.62 -16.58
N PRO A 200 9.29 24.95 -16.62
CA PRO A 200 8.87 25.79 -17.72
C PRO A 200 9.54 25.43 -19.06
N LYS A 201 8.78 25.53 -20.16
CA LYS A 201 9.21 25.13 -21.49
C LYS A 201 10.47 25.87 -21.97
N ASN A 202 10.59 27.17 -21.72
CA ASN A 202 11.80 27.92 -22.09
C ASN A 202 13.06 27.48 -21.31
N VAL A 203 12.91 27.00 -20.08
CA VAL A 203 14.01 26.43 -19.28
C VAL A 203 14.47 25.09 -19.88
N GLN A 204 13.53 24.26 -20.36
CA GLN A 204 13.85 23.02 -21.07
C GLN A 204 14.63 23.28 -22.36
N GLN A 205 14.37 24.40 -23.05
CA GLN A 205 14.97 24.79 -24.35
C GLN A 205 16.27 25.57 -24.19
N ALA A 206 16.54 26.16 -23.05
CA ALA A 206 17.79 26.91 -22.80
C ALA A 206 19.00 25.96 -22.74
N LYS A 207 20.20 26.51 -22.86
CA LYS A 207 21.47 25.76 -22.77
C LYS A 207 22.32 26.29 -21.66
N THR A 208 22.96 25.40 -20.92
CA THR A 208 24.00 25.74 -19.96
C THR A 208 24.99 24.59 -19.80
N GLN A 209 26.02 24.81 -19.06
CA GLN A 209 26.99 23.81 -18.63
C GLN A 209 26.62 23.35 -17.22
N PRO A 210 26.03 22.15 -17.04
CA PRO A 210 25.52 21.70 -15.75
C PRO A 210 26.64 21.41 -14.75
N ARG A 211 26.43 21.79 -13.50
CA ARG A 211 27.26 21.39 -12.37
C ARG A 211 26.56 20.30 -11.56
N TRP A 212 27.15 19.10 -11.51
CA TRP A 212 26.64 17.95 -10.78
C TRP A 212 27.14 17.99 -9.34
N LEU A 213 26.21 18.09 -8.38
CA LEU A 213 26.53 18.16 -6.95
C LEU A 213 26.81 16.80 -6.35
N THR A 214 27.71 16.76 -5.38
CA THR A 214 27.84 15.64 -4.45
C THR A 214 26.67 15.63 -3.46
N GLU A 215 26.46 14.51 -2.77
CA GLU A 215 25.43 14.43 -1.72
C GLU A 215 25.72 15.41 -0.57
N THR A 216 26.98 15.58 -0.21
CA THR A 216 27.40 16.51 0.86
C THR A 216 27.10 17.96 0.49
N GLU A 217 27.41 18.39 -0.74
CA GLU A 217 27.10 19.73 -1.21
C GLU A 217 25.58 19.99 -1.27
N MET A 218 24.82 19.02 -1.74
CA MET A 218 23.35 19.11 -1.78
C MET A 218 22.77 19.28 -0.37
N LYS A 219 23.17 18.43 0.58
CA LYS A 219 22.73 18.53 1.98
C LYS A 219 23.11 19.84 2.64
N ALA A 220 24.30 20.39 2.33
CA ALA A 220 24.71 21.71 2.80
C ALA A 220 23.82 22.83 2.27
N GLY A 221 23.22 22.66 1.09
CA GLY A 221 22.25 23.58 0.48
C GLY A 221 20.85 23.52 1.08
N LEU A 222 20.56 22.54 1.95
CA LEU A 222 19.27 22.32 2.61
C LEU A 222 19.35 22.46 4.14
N PRO A 223 19.77 23.63 4.68
CA PRO A 223 20.01 23.79 6.12
C PRO A 223 18.74 23.62 6.95
N GLY A 224 17.56 23.91 6.39
CA GLY A 224 16.25 23.73 7.04
C GLY A 224 15.71 22.30 6.97
N TYR A 225 16.32 21.44 6.15
CA TYR A 225 15.95 20.03 5.98
C TYR A 225 17.06 19.09 6.49
N GLN A 226 17.67 19.46 7.59
CA GLN A 226 18.62 18.54 8.24
C GLN A 226 17.82 17.43 8.92
N GLN A 227 17.99 16.22 8.42
CA GLN A 227 17.58 15.01 9.13
C GLN A 227 18.61 14.80 10.25
N PRO A 228 18.34 15.13 11.53
CA PRO A 228 19.18 14.67 12.60
C PRO A 228 19.25 13.17 12.49
N GLY A 229 20.40 12.56 12.74
CA GLY A 229 20.48 11.11 12.82
C GLY A 229 19.38 10.66 13.76
N LEU A 230 18.29 10.09 13.20
CA LEU A 230 17.04 9.79 13.91
C LEU A 230 17.24 8.57 14.84
N ARG A 231 18.27 8.68 15.63
CA ARG A 231 18.63 7.67 16.63
C ARG A 231 17.76 7.87 17.86
N ALA A 232 16.94 6.88 18.17
CA ALA A 232 16.13 6.89 19.38
C ALA A 232 17.00 7.06 20.62
N ASP A 233 16.53 7.86 21.60
CA ASP A 233 17.25 8.07 22.84
C ASP A 233 17.45 6.77 23.61
N GLU A 234 18.65 6.56 24.17
CA GLU A 234 19.00 5.32 24.88
C GLU A 234 18.28 5.17 26.22
N VAL A 235 18.04 6.29 26.89
CA VAL A 235 17.27 6.29 28.15
C VAL A 235 15.85 5.84 27.87
N ALA A 236 15.20 6.38 26.83
CA ALA A 236 13.88 5.98 26.39
C ALA A 236 13.81 4.49 25.97
N LEU A 237 14.82 3.97 25.28
CA LEU A 237 14.87 2.54 24.95
C LEU A 237 15.00 1.63 26.19
N ASN A 238 15.76 2.04 27.21
CA ASN A 238 15.84 1.33 28.48
C ASN A 238 14.50 1.37 29.24
N GLU A 239 13.76 2.49 29.16
CA GLU A 239 12.42 2.61 29.72
C GLU A 239 11.43 1.64 29.08
N ILE A 240 11.49 1.46 27.72
CA ILE A 240 10.70 0.44 27.02
C ILE A 240 10.95 -0.95 27.60
N VAL A 241 12.23 -1.31 27.82
CA VAL A 241 12.57 -2.61 28.39
C VAL A 241 12.00 -2.75 29.80
N GLY A 242 12.01 -1.68 30.59
CA GLY A 242 11.38 -1.66 31.92
C GLY A 242 9.86 -1.83 31.87
N PHE A 243 9.17 -1.28 30.87
CA PHE A 243 7.74 -1.53 30.66
C PHE A 243 7.48 -3.00 30.27
N ILE A 244 8.28 -3.59 29.37
CA ILE A 244 8.13 -5.00 28.96
C ILE A 244 8.28 -5.94 30.18
N GLU A 245 9.21 -5.67 31.09
CA GLU A 245 9.40 -6.47 32.29
C GLU A 245 8.19 -6.46 33.24
N LYS A 246 7.46 -5.35 33.29
CA LYS A 246 6.29 -5.19 34.16
C LYS A 246 5.00 -5.69 33.51
N ALA A 247 4.91 -5.62 32.19
CA ALA A 247 3.70 -5.95 31.44
C ALA A 247 3.29 -7.43 31.61
N GLU A 248 2.00 -7.67 31.62
CA GLU A 248 1.39 -9.01 31.62
C GLU A 248 0.69 -9.33 30.31
N ARG A 249 0.21 -8.31 29.59
CA ARG A 249 -0.54 -8.42 28.34
C ARG A 249 0.00 -7.43 27.28
N PRO A 250 1.31 -7.51 26.93
CA PRO A 250 1.88 -6.62 25.94
C PRO A 250 1.40 -6.97 24.52
N VAL A 251 1.34 -5.96 23.65
CA VAL A 251 1.08 -6.11 22.21
C VAL A 251 2.02 -5.21 21.42
N LEU A 252 2.60 -5.73 20.35
CA LEU A 252 3.30 -4.96 19.30
C LEU A 252 2.27 -4.50 18.27
N TYR A 253 2.15 -3.21 18.08
CA TYR A 253 1.27 -2.57 17.09
C TYR A 253 2.11 -1.91 16.01
N CYS A 254 2.09 -2.46 14.79
CA CYS A 254 3.05 -2.19 13.74
C CYS A 254 2.38 -1.62 12.49
N GLY A 255 2.84 -0.46 12.03
CA GLY A 255 2.34 0.19 10.83
C GLY A 255 3.26 0.09 9.62
N GLY A 256 2.95 0.87 8.59
CA GLY A 256 3.74 0.99 7.35
C GLY A 256 5.19 1.38 7.59
N GLY A 257 5.48 2.06 8.69
CA GLY A 257 6.85 2.44 9.08
C GLY A 257 7.81 1.25 9.22
N ILE A 258 7.32 0.06 9.62
CA ILE A 258 8.12 -1.17 9.65
C ILE A 258 8.61 -1.56 8.24
N ILE A 259 7.74 -1.41 7.24
CA ILE A 259 8.05 -1.76 5.85
C ILE A 259 8.98 -0.72 5.22
N THR A 260 8.69 0.57 5.43
CA THR A 260 9.45 1.67 4.83
C THR A 260 10.86 1.79 5.41
N SER A 261 11.04 1.58 6.70
CA SER A 261 12.36 1.54 7.36
C SER A 261 13.16 0.27 7.05
N GLY A 262 12.51 -0.77 6.49
CA GLY A 262 13.12 -2.09 6.30
C GLY A 262 13.41 -2.82 7.61
N ALA A 263 12.54 -2.65 8.61
CA ALA A 263 12.71 -3.19 9.98
C ALA A 263 12.01 -4.55 10.20
N ALA A 264 11.38 -5.13 9.20
CA ALA A 264 10.56 -6.34 9.35
C ALA A 264 11.31 -7.52 9.99
N GLU A 265 12.57 -7.76 9.59
CA GLU A 265 13.39 -8.83 10.17
C GLU A 265 13.76 -8.54 11.64
N GLU A 266 14.07 -7.28 11.97
CA GLU A 266 14.37 -6.89 13.34
C GLU A 266 13.12 -6.93 14.24
N LEU A 267 11.95 -6.61 13.69
CA LEU A 267 10.67 -6.80 14.37
C LEU A 267 10.41 -8.28 14.67
N ARG A 268 10.64 -9.16 13.67
CA ARG A 268 10.47 -10.60 13.87
C ARG A 268 11.36 -11.13 14.99
N LYS A 269 12.66 -10.79 14.98
CA LYS A 269 13.60 -11.15 16.06
C LYS A 269 13.14 -10.63 17.42
N PHE A 270 12.65 -9.38 17.46
CA PHE A 270 12.17 -8.78 18.70
C PHE A 270 10.94 -9.50 19.25
N ALA A 271 9.96 -9.79 18.40
CA ALA A 271 8.76 -10.52 18.79
C ALA A 271 9.09 -11.95 19.26
N GLU A 272 9.96 -12.67 18.54
CA GLU A 272 10.41 -14.02 18.92
C GLU A 272 11.19 -14.02 20.25
N ALA A 273 12.07 -13.04 20.46
CA ALA A 273 12.86 -12.94 21.70
C ALA A 273 12.01 -12.54 22.91
N THR A 274 11.01 -11.69 22.72
CA THR A 274 10.14 -11.21 23.81
C THR A 274 8.87 -12.03 23.98
N GLN A 275 8.47 -12.84 23.00
CA GLN A 275 7.22 -13.59 22.95
C GLN A 275 5.97 -12.69 22.96
N ILE A 276 6.10 -11.42 22.52
CA ILE A 276 4.99 -10.46 22.45
C ILE A 276 4.22 -10.66 21.16
N PRO A 277 2.88 -10.79 21.22
CA PRO A 277 2.02 -10.89 20.03
C PRO A 277 2.08 -9.61 19.18
N VAL A 278 1.97 -9.77 17.86
CA VAL A 278 2.10 -8.70 16.88
C VAL A 278 0.79 -8.50 16.10
N THR A 279 0.28 -7.29 16.10
CA THR A 279 -0.80 -6.87 15.20
C THR A 279 -0.30 -5.75 14.27
N THR A 280 -0.89 -5.66 13.07
CA THR A 280 -0.49 -4.67 12.08
C THR A 280 -1.65 -3.74 11.72
N THR A 281 -1.34 -2.56 11.19
CA THR A 281 -2.31 -1.77 10.42
C THR A 281 -2.48 -2.39 9.03
N LEU A 282 -3.47 -1.94 8.25
CA LEU A 282 -3.61 -2.32 6.83
C LEU A 282 -2.30 -2.06 6.06
N MET A 283 -1.65 -0.90 6.26
CA MET A 283 -0.36 -0.54 5.66
C MET A 283 0.83 -1.33 6.23
N GLY A 284 0.67 -1.93 7.39
CA GLY A 284 1.69 -2.76 8.05
C GLY A 284 1.65 -4.23 7.62
N ILE A 285 0.64 -4.65 6.87
CA ILE A 285 0.50 -6.03 6.37
C ILE A 285 1.76 -6.44 5.59
N GLY A 286 2.29 -7.63 5.90
CA GLY A 286 3.56 -8.12 5.37
C GLY A 286 4.80 -7.67 6.16
N GLY A 287 4.68 -6.67 7.05
CA GLY A 287 5.77 -6.26 7.95
C GLY A 287 6.09 -7.31 9.02
N PHE A 288 5.12 -8.16 9.32
CA PHE A 288 5.28 -9.37 10.13
C PHE A 288 4.51 -10.51 9.45
N PRO A 289 5.08 -11.73 9.34
CA PRO A 289 4.40 -12.83 8.65
C PRO A 289 3.07 -13.20 9.32
N GLU A 290 1.97 -13.14 8.58
CA GLU A 290 0.63 -13.45 9.14
C GLU A 290 0.45 -14.91 9.51
N THR A 291 1.30 -15.80 8.99
CA THR A 291 1.34 -17.22 9.34
C THR A 291 2.13 -17.53 10.61
N HIS A 292 2.81 -16.54 11.19
CA HIS A 292 3.61 -16.72 12.41
C HIS A 292 2.69 -16.93 13.64
N PRO A 293 3.02 -17.81 14.59
CA PRO A 293 2.20 -18.08 15.79
C PRO A 293 1.88 -16.82 16.62
N LEU A 294 2.81 -15.88 16.70
CA LEU A 294 2.62 -14.60 17.41
C LEU A 294 1.79 -13.59 16.62
N SER A 295 1.43 -13.85 15.36
CA SER A 295 0.63 -12.93 14.59
C SER A 295 -0.82 -12.88 15.07
N LEU A 296 -1.30 -11.66 15.29
CA LEU A 296 -2.70 -11.33 15.49
C LEU A 296 -3.36 -10.84 14.20
N ARG A 297 -2.63 -10.89 13.08
CA ARG A 297 -3.04 -10.30 11.82
C ARG A 297 -3.27 -8.78 11.98
N TRP A 298 -4.12 -8.16 11.16
CA TRP A 298 -4.37 -6.73 11.25
C TRP A 298 -5.61 -6.41 12.07
N LEU A 299 -5.62 -5.21 12.68
CA LEU A 299 -6.70 -4.69 13.52
C LEU A 299 -7.37 -3.48 12.86
N GLY A 300 -8.42 -3.00 13.48
CA GLY A 300 -9.17 -1.83 13.06
C GLY A 300 -10.56 -2.21 12.54
N MET A 301 -11.16 -1.30 11.78
CA MET A 301 -12.56 -1.36 11.32
C MET A 301 -12.96 -2.73 10.75
N HIS A 302 -12.15 -3.29 9.88
CA HIS A 302 -12.37 -4.61 9.25
C HIS A 302 -11.29 -5.63 9.63
N GLY A 303 -10.51 -5.34 10.66
CA GLY A 303 -9.48 -6.22 11.17
C GLY A 303 -10.05 -7.39 11.98
N ALA A 304 -9.18 -8.32 12.36
CA ALA A 304 -9.55 -9.49 13.14
C ALA A 304 -10.16 -9.09 14.50
N ALA A 305 -11.28 -9.70 14.86
CA ALA A 305 -11.93 -9.46 16.15
C ALA A 305 -10.97 -9.68 17.33
N PHE A 306 -10.22 -10.78 17.30
CA PHE A 306 -9.25 -11.10 18.33
C PHE A 306 -8.07 -10.11 18.39
N ALA A 307 -7.69 -9.46 17.27
CA ALA A 307 -6.69 -8.39 17.27
C ALA A 307 -7.22 -7.12 17.93
N ASN A 308 -8.46 -6.76 17.62
CA ASN A 308 -9.14 -5.63 18.26
C ASN A 308 -9.32 -5.85 19.76
N TRP A 309 -9.71 -7.06 20.18
CA TRP A 309 -9.84 -7.41 21.60
C TRP A 309 -8.49 -7.47 22.31
N ALA A 310 -7.44 -7.92 21.64
CA ALA A 310 -6.10 -7.93 22.23
C ALA A 310 -5.61 -6.52 22.58
N VAL A 311 -5.95 -5.52 21.78
CA VAL A 311 -5.56 -4.13 22.06
C VAL A 311 -6.51 -3.45 23.05
N ASN A 312 -7.83 -3.59 22.85
CA ASN A 312 -8.83 -2.76 23.54
C ASN A 312 -9.51 -3.47 24.72
N GLY A 313 -9.39 -4.79 24.82
CA GLY A 313 -10.20 -5.64 25.68
C GLY A 313 -11.48 -6.11 24.99
N GLU A 314 -12.07 -7.14 25.56
CA GLU A 314 -13.35 -7.67 25.12
C GLU A 314 -14.49 -7.05 25.91
N TYR A 315 -15.52 -6.65 25.19
CA TYR A 315 -16.74 -6.08 25.77
C TYR A 315 -17.95 -6.87 25.29
N LYS A 316 -19.03 -6.82 26.10
CA LYS A 316 -20.34 -7.28 25.65
C LYS A 316 -20.74 -6.42 24.45
N GLN A 317 -21.14 -7.08 23.36
CA GLN A 317 -21.64 -6.39 22.17
C GLN A 317 -22.91 -5.62 22.57
N ARG A 318 -22.98 -4.37 22.15
CA ARG A 318 -24.13 -3.50 22.35
C ARG A 318 -24.77 -3.14 21.02
N LYS A 319 -26.10 -3.05 21.02
CA LYS A 319 -26.86 -2.65 19.81
C LYS A 319 -26.97 -1.13 19.71
N ASP A 320 -27.16 -0.48 20.85
CA ASP A 320 -27.23 0.98 20.96
C ASP A 320 -25.91 1.53 21.54
N PRO A 321 -25.22 2.43 20.84
CA PRO A 321 -23.98 3.03 21.32
C PRO A 321 -24.13 3.91 22.56
N THR A 322 -25.35 4.25 22.96
CA THR A 322 -25.65 4.99 24.22
C THR A 322 -25.62 4.04 25.42
N GLU A 323 -25.74 2.73 25.23
CA GLU A 323 -25.63 1.75 26.30
C GLU A 323 -24.23 1.76 26.92
N PRO A 324 -24.10 1.53 28.23
CA PRO A 324 -22.80 1.45 28.89
C PRO A 324 -21.96 0.27 28.35
N MET A 325 -20.66 0.50 28.18
CA MET A 325 -19.72 -0.55 27.81
C MET A 325 -19.47 -1.49 29.00
N VAL A 326 -19.84 -2.75 28.85
CA VAL A 326 -19.62 -3.79 29.86
C VAL A 326 -18.38 -4.60 29.45
N LYS A 327 -17.27 -4.43 30.16
CA LYS A 327 -16.02 -5.15 29.93
C LYS A 327 -16.16 -6.62 30.37
N LEU A 328 -15.74 -7.55 29.53
CA LEU A 328 -15.69 -8.98 29.81
C LEU A 328 -14.29 -9.48 30.12
N LYS A 329 -13.28 -9.01 29.34
CA LYS A 329 -11.88 -9.34 29.53
C LYS A 329 -10.98 -8.13 29.24
N ASP A 330 -9.84 -8.07 29.92
CA ASP A 330 -8.85 -7.02 29.71
C ASP A 330 -8.10 -7.22 28.39
N GLY A 331 -7.77 -6.11 27.75
CA GLY A 331 -6.85 -6.03 26.61
C GLY A 331 -5.42 -5.74 27.05
N ALA A 332 -4.65 -5.16 26.15
CA ALA A 332 -3.25 -4.82 26.38
C ALA A 332 -3.06 -3.87 27.57
N ASP A 333 -2.12 -4.21 28.46
CA ASP A 333 -1.61 -3.32 29.49
C ASP A 333 -0.38 -2.53 28.99
N LEU A 334 0.27 -3.00 27.91
CA LEU A 334 1.35 -2.32 27.22
C LEU A 334 1.16 -2.44 25.70
N LEU A 335 1.09 -1.29 25.02
CA LEU A 335 1.04 -1.19 23.56
C LEU A 335 2.34 -0.55 23.04
N LEU A 336 3.15 -1.32 22.32
CA LEU A 336 4.35 -0.84 21.66
C LEU A 336 4.01 -0.52 20.20
N ALA A 337 3.79 0.75 19.93
CA ALA A 337 3.34 1.27 18.65
C ALA A 337 4.53 1.73 17.79
N PHE A 338 4.77 1.09 16.66
CA PHE A 338 5.92 1.28 15.78
C PHE A 338 5.50 1.72 14.38
N GLY A 339 5.78 3.00 14.03
CA GLY A 339 5.50 3.57 12.72
C GLY A 339 4.02 3.55 12.34
N VAL A 340 3.18 4.05 13.23
CA VAL A 340 1.72 4.10 13.11
C VAL A 340 1.20 5.51 13.29
N ARG A 341 0.10 5.85 12.63
CA ARG A 341 -0.53 7.18 12.75
C ARG A 341 -1.70 7.23 13.74
N PHE A 342 -2.09 6.11 14.32
CA PHE A 342 -3.33 5.98 15.08
C PHE A 342 -4.54 6.53 14.29
N ASP A 343 -4.67 6.07 13.06
CA ASP A 343 -5.70 6.44 12.11
C ASP A 343 -7.10 6.05 12.59
N ASP A 344 -8.14 6.83 12.23
CA ASP A 344 -9.51 6.60 12.66
C ASP A 344 -10.10 5.26 12.20
N ARG A 345 -9.63 4.73 11.05
CA ARG A 345 -10.03 3.41 10.55
C ARG A 345 -9.47 2.26 11.38
N VAL A 346 -8.42 2.53 12.16
CA VAL A 346 -7.83 1.57 13.08
C VAL A 346 -8.36 1.74 14.50
N THR A 347 -8.42 2.97 14.97
CA THR A 347 -8.73 3.26 16.37
C THR A 347 -10.22 3.32 16.67
N GLY A 348 -11.05 3.62 15.67
CA GLY A 348 -12.42 4.02 15.90
C GLY A 348 -12.46 5.29 16.77
N LYS A 349 -13.07 5.22 17.94
CA LYS A 349 -13.10 6.33 18.90
C LYS A 349 -11.75 6.44 19.61
N PHE A 350 -10.98 7.50 19.32
CA PHE A 350 -9.59 7.69 19.77
C PHE A 350 -9.37 7.52 21.26
N GLU A 351 -10.27 8.06 22.08
CA GLU A 351 -10.16 8.07 23.55
C GLU A 351 -10.31 6.66 24.15
N GLU A 352 -11.06 5.79 23.47
CA GLU A 352 -11.33 4.43 23.92
C GLU A 352 -10.30 3.41 23.43
N PHE A 353 -9.46 3.78 22.45
CA PHE A 353 -8.45 2.87 21.90
C PHE A 353 -7.30 2.65 22.90
N CYS A 354 -7.08 1.41 23.32
CA CYS A 354 -6.10 1.01 24.32
C CYS A 354 -6.18 1.89 25.59
N LYS A 355 -7.40 2.12 26.08
CA LYS A 355 -7.70 3.12 27.12
C LYS A 355 -6.93 2.91 28.41
N TYR A 356 -6.72 1.68 28.79
CA TYR A 356 -6.14 1.29 30.07
C TYR A 356 -4.68 0.81 29.96
N GLY A 357 -4.13 0.76 28.75
CA GLY A 357 -2.77 0.33 28.50
C GLY A 357 -1.75 1.49 28.50
N THR A 358 -0.52 1.19 28.89
CA THR A 358 0.61 2.07 28.65
C THR A 358 0.95 2.05 27.18
N ILE A 359 1.03 3.23 26.52
CA ILE A 359 1.34 3.36 25.10
C ILE A 359 2.74 3.93 24.95
N VAL A 360 3.61 3.19 24.26
CA VAL A 360 4.90 3.66 23.74
C VAL A 360 4.72 3.89 22.25
N HIS A 361 5.15 5.03 21.73
CA HIS A 361 5.03 5.36 20.33
C HIS A 361 6.37 5.78 19.74
N ILE A 362 6.91 4.99 18.80
CA ILE A 362 8.13 5.33 18.05
C ILE A 362 7.73 5.66 16.64
N ASP A 363 8.05 6.86 16.19
CA ASP A 363 7.85 7.28 14.80
C ASP A 363 9.00 8.17 14.34
N ILE A 364 9.26 8.16 13.03
CA ILE A 364 10.26 9.02 12.41
C ILE A 364 9.75 10.46 12.25
N ASP A 365 8.43 10.62 12.18
CA ASP A 365 7.74 11.89 12.01
C ASP A 365 7.24 12.41 13.37
N ALA A 366 7.90 13.43 13.89
CA ALA A 366 7.53 14.04 15.16
C ALA A 366 6.09 14.58 15.16
N SER A 367 5.53 14.93 13.99
CA SER A 367 4.16 15.45 13.89
C SER A 367 3.08 14.40 14.12
N GLU A 368 3.40 13.11 14.01
CA GLU A 368 2.46 12.02 14.30
C GLU A 368 2.41 11.68 15.81
N LEU A 369 3.43 12.07 16.58
CA LEU A 369 3.46 11.81 18.01
C LEU A 369 2.42 12.67 18.76
N ASN A 370 1.57 12.00 19.57
CA ASN A 370 0.50 12.63 20.34
C ASN A 370 -0.59 13.35 19.52
N LYS A 371 -0.64 13.16 18.22
CA LYS A 371 -1.61 13.80 17.33
C LYS A 371 -3.03 13.25 17.54
N ASN A 372 -3.25 11.98 17.32
CA ASN A 372 -4.56 11.32 17.44
C ASN A 372 -4.71 10.59 18.79
N ARG A 373 -3.65 9.98 19.30
CA ARG A 373 -3.63 9.28 20.58
C ARG A 373 -2.39 9.70 21.37
N ARG A 374 -2.60 10.13 22.61
CA ARG A 374 -1.50 10.49 23.50
C ARG A 374 -0.73 9.24 23.92
N ALA A 375 0.58 9.23 23.70
CA ALA A 375 1.49 8.20 24.18
C ALA A 375 2.03 8.54 25.59
N HIS A 376 2.28 7.51 26.39
CA HIS A 376 2.96 7.67 27.68
C HIS A 376 4.46 7.92 27.46
N LEU A 377 5.04 7.27 26.43
CA LEU A 377 6.43 7.47 26.02
C LEU A 377 6.49 7.70 24.49
N PRO A 378 6.45 8.96 24.03
CA PRO A 378 6.64 9.30 22.63
C PRO A 378 8.13 9.39 22.30
N ILE A 379 8.59 8.77 21.20
CA ILE A 379 9.98 8.73 20.77
C ILE A 379 10.08 9.07 19.31
N VAL A 380 10.81 10.13 18.97
CA VAL A 380 11.22 10.40 17.58
C VAL A 380 12.43 9.55 17.26
N GLY A 381 12.34 8.70 16.22
CA GLY A 381 13.47 7.87 15.86
C GLY A 381 13.19 6.92 14.69
N ASP A 382 14.27 6.46 14.05
CA ASP A 382 14.19 5.39 13.06
C ASP A 382 13.91 4.05 13.77
N ILE A 383 12.83 3.40 13.32
CA ILE A 383 12.35 2.16 13.94
C ILE A 383 13.36 1.02 13.78
N LYS A 384 14.08 0.97 12.66
CA LYS A 384 15.09 -0.08 12.47
C LYS A 384 16.27 0.10 13.42
N ASP A 385 16.76 1.34 13.62
CA ASP A 385 17.79 1.62 14.63
C ASP A 385 17.28 1.25 16.03
N ALA A 386 16.06 1.66 16.36
CA ALA A 386 15.47 1.37 17.67
C ALA A 386 15.36 -0.14 17.91
N LEU A 387 14.83 -0.91 16.96
CA LEU A 387 14.68 -2.37 17.07
C LEU A 387 16.02 -3.11 17.13
N VAL A 388 17.03 -2.69 16.32
CA VAL A 388 18.39 -3.26 16.40
C VAL A 388 18.97 -3.10 17.80
N ARG A 389 18.76 -1.95 18.43
CA ARG A 389 19.26 -1.66 19.78
C ARG A 389 18.45 -2.37 20.86
N LEU A 390 17.13 -2.36 20.75
CA LEU A 390 16.24 -3.10 21.65
C LEU A 390 16.55 -4.60 21.62
N ASN A 391 16.76 -5.20 20.46
CA ASN A 391 17.17 -6.60 20.33
C ASN A 391 18.46 -6.91 21.11
N LYS A 392 19.45 -6.01 21.04
CA LYS A 392 20.69 -6.15 21.82
C LYS A 392 20.47 -6.02 23.33
N MET A 393 19.56 -5.13 23.75
CA MET A 393 19.22 -4.96 25.17
C MET A 393 18.50 -6.18 25.73
N ILE A 394 17.51 -6.71 24.98
CA ILE A 394 16.77 -7.93 25.37
C ILE A 394 17.69 -9.16 25.44
N ALA A 395 18.58 -9.33 24.46
CA ALA A 395 19.52 -10.46 24.43
C ALA A 395 20.50 -10.52 25.63
N ARG A 396 20.72 -9.40 26.30
CA ARG A 396 21.59 -9.33 27.53
C ARG A 396 20.88 -9.70 28.83
N ARG A 397 19.55 -9.92 28.77
CA ARG A 397 18.74 -10.20 29.94
C ARG A 397 18.52 -11.69 30.13
N SER A 398 18.28 -12.11 31.38
CA SER A 398 17.89 -13.47 31.68
C SER A 398 16.58 -13.83 31.01
N ALA A 399 16.33 -15.10 30.77
CA ALA A 399 15.25 -15.72 30.01
C ALA A 399 13.97 -14.87 29.79
N PRO A 400 13.44 -14.82 28.56
CA PRO A 400 12.30 -14.01 28.26
C PRO A 400 11.10 -14.36 29.15
N LYS A 401 10.33 -13.34 29.55
CA LYS A 401 9.08 -13.52 30.26
C LYS A 401 8.11 -14.30 29.33
N LYS A 402 7.57 -15.39 29.85
CA LYS A 402 6.55 -16.15 29.12
C LYS A 402 5.16 -15.63 29.49
N TYR A 403 4.44 -15.06 28.54
CA TYR A 403 3.09 -14.54 28.72
C TYR A 403 2.03 -15.65 28.55
N ALA A 404 2.20 -16.81 29.20
CA ALA A 404 1.33 -17.97 28.98
C ALA A 404 -0.18 -17.67 29.15
N PRO A 405 -0.64 -17.02 30.25
CA PRO A 405 -2.05 -16.69 30.39
C PRO A 405 -2.58 -15.77 29.28
N TRP A 406 -1.73 -14.84 28.81
CA TRP A 406 -2.07 -13.92 27.72
C TRP A 406 -2.21 -14.65 26.38
N HIS A 407 -1.28 -15.54 26.08
CA HIS A 407 -1.36 -16.39 24.88
C HIS A 407 -2.59 -17.33 24.90
N GLU A 408 -2.93 -17.87 26.06
CA GLU A 408 -4.14 -18.69 26.23
C GLU A 408 -5.41 -17.89 25.98
N GLN A 409 -5.50 -16.67 26.51
CA GLN A 409 -6.63 -15.79 26.26
C GLN A 409 -6.76 -15.44 24.77
N ILE A 410 -5.66 -15.10 24.11
CA ILE A 410 -5.61 -14.83 22.67
C ILE A 410 -6.03 -16.07 21.85
N ALA A 411 -5.55 -17.25 22.25
CA ALA A 411 -5.91 -18.49 21.56
C ALA A 411 -7.41 -18.80 21.69
N GLU A 412 -8.01 -18.55 22.85
CA GLU A 412 -9.46 -18.64 23.06
C GLU A 412 -10.23 -17.70 22.12
N TRP A 413 -9.79 -16.43 22.04
CA TRP A 413 -10.39 -15.45 21.13
C TRP A 413 -10.27 -15.83 19.66
N LYS A 414 -9.09 -16.30 19.21
CA LYS A 414 -8.87 -16.80 17.85
C LYS A 414 -9.79 -17.97 17.50
N LYS A 415 -10.03 -18.88 18.47
CA LYS A 415 -10.94 -20.01 18.28
C LYS A 415 -12.41 -19.58 18.23
N ARG A 416 -12.81 -18.57 19.02
CA ARG A 416 -14.20 -18.13 19.13
C ARG A 416 -14.64 -17.22 17.98
N ALA A 417 -13.75 -16.38 17.50
CA ALA A 417 -14.05 -15.41 16.45
C ALA A 417 -12.99 -15.43 15.32
N PRO A 418 -12.82 -16.57 14.63
CA PRO A 418 -12.00 -16.60 13.42
C PRO A 418 -12.65 -15.76 12.32
N PHE A 419 -11.89 -15.38 11.30
CA PHE A 419 -12.51 -14.98 10.05
C PHE A 419 -13.34 -16.15 9.51
N GLN A 420 -14.58 -15.88 9.17
CA GLN A 420 -15.52 -16.91 8.67
C GLN A 420 -16.47 -16.31 7.64
N TYR A 421 -16.89 -17.12 6.70
CA TYR A 421 -17.93 -16.81 5.73
C TYR A 421 -18.81 -18.02 5.51
N GLY A 422 -19.97 -17.82 4.94
CA GLY A 422 -20.88 -18.91 4.62
C GLY A 422 -21.96 -18.47 3.64
N VAL A 423 -22.38 -19.39 2.78
CA VAL A 423 -23.48 -19.13 1.85
C VAL A 423 -24.79 -19.22 2.62
N THR A 424 -25.52 -18.13 2.68
CA THR A 424 -26.90 -18.08 3.13
C THR A 424 -27.85 -18.08 1.93
N GLN A 425 -29.13 -18.46 2.14
CA GLN A 425 -30.13 -18.40 1.10
C GLN A 425 -30.32 -16.95 0.59
N GLU A 426 -30.30 -15.98 1.48
CA GLU A 426 -30.40 -14.56 1.16
C GLU A 426 -29.28 -14.10 0.21
N ILE A 427 -28.03 -14.47 0.52
CA ILE A 427 -26.86 -14.16 -0.30
C ILE A 427 -26.97 -14.80 -1.68
N ALA A 428 -27.33 -16.10 -1.74
CA ALA A 428 -27.42 -16.82 -3.01
C ALA A 428 -28.60 -16.39 -3.89
N GLN A 429 -29.64 -15.80 -3.30
CA GLN A 429 -30.84 -15.35 -4.01
C GLN A 429 -30.88 -13.83 -4.24
N SER A 430 -29.78 -13.11 -3.93
CA SER A 430 -29.73 -11.68 -4.16
C SER A 430 -29.72 -11.34 -5.67
N ASP A 431 -30.60 -10.44 -6.08
CA ASP A 431 -30.76 -9.86 -7.44
C ASP A 431 -30.28 -10.76 -8.60
N HIS A 432 -29.23 -10.31 -9.33
CA HIS A 432 -28.69 -11.01 -10.50
C HIS A 432 -28.22 -12.45 -10.20
N MET A 433 -27.84 -12.77 -8.94
CA MET A 433 -27.42 -14.13 -8.60
C MET A 433 -28.54 -15.15 -8.78
N LYS A 434 -29.77 -14.79 -8.40
CA LYS A 434 -30.95 -15.66 -8.54
C LYS A 434 -31.18 -16.07 -10.01
N ASP A 435 -31.07 -15.12 -10.94
CA ASP A 435 -31.27 -15.37 -12.35
C ASP A 435 -30.13 -16.18 -12.99
N HIS A 436 -28.91 -15.99 -12.52
CA HIS A 436 -27.73 -16.66 -13.05
C HIS A 436 -27.52 -18.07 -12.48
N LEU A 437 -27.78 -18.29 -11.20
CA LEU A 437 -27.61 -19.61 -10.57
C LEU A 437 -28.73 -20.58 -10.89
N LYS A 438 -29.98 -20.13 -11.11
CA LYS A 438 -31.14 -20.92 -11.54
C LYS A 438 -31.30 -22.26 -10.83
N GLY A 439 -31.32 -22.24 -9.48
CA GLY A 439 -31.47 -23.43 -8.65
C GLY A 439 -30.17 -24.20 -8.37
N GLN A 440 -29.00 -23.58 -8.64
CA GLN A 440 -27.68 -24.08 -8.28
C GLN A 440 -27.03 -23.15 -7.24
N GLU A 441 -27.77 -22.80 -6.19
CA GLU A 441 -27.33 -21.83 -5.16
C GLU A 441 -26.02 -22.24 -4.47
N GLU A 442 -25.73 -23.53 -4.40
CA GLU A 442 -24.47 -24.07 -3.87
C GLU A 442 -23.25 -23.71 -4.73
N GLN A 443 -23.47 -23.25 -5.98
CA GLN A 443 -22.43 -22.83 -6.91
C GLN A 443 -22.07 -21.35 -6.78
N VAL A 444 -22.69 -20.60 -5.86
CA VAL A 444 -22.35 -19.19 -5.63
C VAL A 444 -20.87 -19.04 -5.25
N ILE A 445 -20.24 -18.01 -5.79
CA ILE A 445 -18.85 -17.65 -5.49
C ILE A 445 -18.87 -16.48 -4.53
N LEU A 446 -18.38 -16.69 -3.31
CA LEU A 446 -18.13 -15.60 -2.38
C LEU A 446 -16.72 -15.01 -2.62
N PRO A 447 -16.53 -13.69 -2.43
CA PRO A 447 -15.23 -13.02 -2.59
C PRO A 447 -14.10 -13.70 -1.80
N GLN A 448 -14.39 -14.14 -0.59
CA GLN A 448 -13.44 -14.83 0.28
C GLN A 448 -12.94 -16.15 -0.33
N MET A 449 -13.82 -16.92 -0.99
CA MET A 449 -13.44 -18.17 -1.66
C MET A 449 -12.42 -17.94 -2.79
N VAL A 450 -12.59 -16.85 -3.53
CA VAL A 450 -11.65 -16.45 -4.61
C VAL A 450 -10.26 -16.20 -4.05
N ILE A 451 -10.18 -15.43 -2.96
CA ILE A 451 -8.93 -15.00 -2.36
C ILE A 451 -8.22 -16.17 -1.65
N GLU A 452 -8.96 -17.03 -0.95
CA GLU A 452 -8.39 -18.24 -0.34
C GLU A 452 -7.84 -19.21 -1.40
N MET A 453 -8.59 -19.45 -2.46
CA MET A 453 -8.13 -20.32 -3.55
C MET A 453 -6.92 -19.71 -4.28
N LEU A 454 -6.90 -18.40 -4.46
CA LEU A 454 -5.73 -17.69 -5.00
C LEU A 454 -4.51 -17.87 -4.09
N TYR A 455 -4.68 -17.71 -2.76
CA TYR A 455 -3.62 -17.95 -1.79
C TYR A 455 -3.05 -19.37 -1.89
N GLU A 456 -3.94 -20.38 -1.98
CA GLU A 456 -3.53 -21.79 -2.12
C GLU A 456 -2.73 -22.02 -3.41
N LEU A 457 -3.24 -21.56 -4.55
CA LEU A 457 -2.60 -21.74 -5.87
C LEU A 457 -1.26 -21.01 -5.97
N THR A 458 -1.15 -19.81 -5.41
CA THR A 458 0.09 -19.03 -5.39
C THR A 458 1.00 -19.41 -4.21
N LYS A 459 0.54 -20.28 -3.32
CA LYS A 459 1.22 -20.60 -2.05
C LYS A 459 1.53 -19.36 -1.21
N GLY A 460 0.75 -18.30 -1.40
CA GLY A 460 0.95 -17.01 -0.74
C GLY A 460 2.22 -16.27 -1.17
N ASP A 461 2.75 -16.48 -2.36
CA ASP A 461 4.00 -15.87 -2.83
C ASP A 461 3.77 -14.73 -3.87
N ALA A 462 2.52 -14.46 -4.28
CA ALA A 462 2.21 -13.36 -5.18
C ALA A 462 2.24 -12.01 -4.48
N ILE A 463 2.57 -10.95 -5.22
CA ILE A 463 2.30 -9.57 -4.84
C ILE A 463 0.84 -9.28 -5.18
N ILE A 464 0.09 -8.78 -4.21
CA ILE A 464 -1.31 -8.42 -4.36
C ILE A 464 -1.42 -6.88 -4.36
N THR A 465 -2.03 -6.35 -5.42
CA THR A 465 -2.51 -4.98 -5.43
C THR A 465 -4.02 -4.97 -5.28
N THR A 466 -4.60 -3.88 -4.83
CA THR A 466 -6.06 -3.77 -4.73
C THR A 466 -6.54 -2.39 -5.12
N GLY A 467 -7.70 -2.32 -5.76
CA GLY A 467 -8.52 -1.12 -5.71
C GLY A 467 -9.07 -0.87 -4.31
N VAL A 468 -10.03 0.05 -4.19
CA VAL A 468 -10.60 0.45 -2.90
C VAL A 468 -12.08 0.06 -2.79
N GLY A 469 -12.39 -0.69 -1.75
CA GLY A 469 -13.74 -1.19 -1.47
C GLY A 469 -13.72 -2.46 -0.62
N GLN A 470 -14.79 -3.25 -0.67
CA GLN A 470 -14.89 -4.52 0.08
C GLN A 470 -13.77 -5.51 -0.33
N HIS A 471 -13.44 -5.57 -1.63
CA HIS A 471 -12.37 -6.42 -2.17
C HIS A 471 -11.00 -6.15 -1.53
N GLN A 472 -10.69 -4.89 -1.21
CA GLN A 472 -9.50 -4.49 -0.49
C GLN A 472 -9.46 -5.11 0.92
N MET A 473 -10.57 -5.02 1.62
CA MET A 473 -10.69 -5.53 2.99
C MET A 473 -10.62 -7.06 3.01
N TRP A 474 -11.35 -7.73 2.10
CA TRP A 474 -11.26 -9.19 1.97
C TRP A 474 -9.86 -9.66 1.58
N SER A 475 -9.14 -8.91 0.73
CA SER A 475 -7.75 -9.23 0.40
C SER A 475 -6.85 -9.17 1.63
N GLY A 476 -7.02 -8.17 2.49
CA GLY A 476 -6.31 -8.08 3.78
C GLY A 476 -6.70 -9.19 4.77
N GLN A 477 -7.95 -9.70 4.70
CA GLN A 477 -8.45 -10.73 5.61
C GLN A 477 -8.09 -12.16 5.16
N TRP A 478 -8.09 -12.47 3.87
CA TRP A 478 -8.09 -13.86 3.39
C TRP A 478 -6.82 -14.29 2.68
N TYR A 479 -6.06 -13.36 2.08
CA TYR A 479 -4.71 -13.64 1.60
C TYR A 479 -3.70 -13.48 2.75
N LYS A 480 -2.95 -14.53 3.08
CA LYS A 480 -2.02 -14.52 4.22
C LYS A 480 -0.64 -14.07 3.78
N TYR A 481 -0.29 -12.84 4.10
CA TYR A 481 0.96 -12.21 3.68
C TYR A 481 2.16 -12.66 4.51
N LYS A 482 3.30 -12.86 3.85
CA LYS A 482 4.50 -13.47 4.43
C LYS A 482 5.70 -12.53 4.51
N PHE A 483 5.77 -11.54 3.62
CA PHE A 483 6.94 -10.67 3.49
C PHE A 483 6.55 -9.22 3.16
N PRO A 484 7.45 -8.26 3.47
CA PRO A 484 7.22 -6.84 3.20
C PRO A 484 7.00 -6.53 1.72
N ARG A 485 6.19 -5.51 1.42
CA ARG A 485 5.87 -5.04 0.07
C ARG A 485 5.09 -6.03 -0.79
N GLN A 486 4.48 -7.00 -0.14
CA GLN A 486 3.63 -8.00 -0.79
C GLN A 486 2.20 -7.49 -0.99
N PHE A 487 1.71 -6.62 -0.11
CA PHE A 487 0.40 -5.99 -0.18
C PHE A 487 0.54 -4.51 -0.54
N ILE A 488 -0.05 -4.10 -1.66
CA ILE A 488 0.04 -2.75 -2.23
C ILE A 488 -1.39 -2.23 -2.45
N THR A 489 -1.77 -1.21 -1.71
CA THR A 489 -3.14 -0.70 -1.70
C THR A 489 -3.16 0.77 -1.31
N SER A 490 -4.14 1.55 -1.77
CA SER A 490 -4.41 2.90 -1.29
C SER A 490 -5.18 2.82 0.03
N ALA A 491 -4.56 3.22 1.13
CA ALA A 491 -5.16 3.12 2.45
C ALA A 491 -5.52 4.47 3.06
N GLY A 492 -4.64 5.46 2.95
CA GLY A 492 -4.82 6.77 3.57
C GLY A 492 -5.82 7.66 2.83
N LEU A 493 -5.74 7.74 1.51
CA LEU A 493 -6.69 8.47 0.67
C LEU A 493 -7.89 7.60 0.29
N GLY A 494 -7.65 6.32 -0.01
CA GLY A 494 -8.70 5.40 -0.43
C GLY A 494 -9.12 5.60 -1.89
N SER A 495 -8.15 5.68 -2.79
CA SER A 495 -8.35 6.01 -4.20
C SER A 495 -8.86 4.79 -4.98
N MET A 496 -10.14 4.79 -5.35
CA MET A 496 -10.66 3.83 -6.34
C MET A 496 -9.92 4.00 -7.68
N GLY A 497 -9.74 2.89 -8.41
CA GLY A 497 -8.94 2.88 -9.64
C GLY A 497 -7.43 2.77 -9.45
N TYR A 498 -6.96 2.63 -8.20
CA TYR A 498 -5.55 2.46 -7.86
C TYR A 498 -4.99 1.10 -8.28
N GLY A 499 -5.77 0.02 -8.08
CA GLY A 499 -5.30 -1.37 -8.06
C GLY A 499 -4.57 -1.81 -9.33
N PHE A 500 -5.22 -1.75 -10.47
CA PHE A 500 -4.65 -2.25 -11.74
C PHE A 500 -3.43 -1.44 -12.21
N PRO A 501 -3.45 -0.09 -12.24
CA PRO A 501 -2.24 0.67 -12.55
C PRO A 501 -1.08 0.37 -11.59
N ALA A 502 -1.33 0.27 -10.29
CA ALA A 502 -0.31 -0.11 -9.32
C ALA A 502 0.25 -1.52 -9.58
N ALA A 503 -0.59 -2.47 -10.05
CA ALA A 503 -0.14 -3.79 -10.49
C ALA A 503 0.83 -3.69 -11.67
N LEU A 504 0.57 -2.80 -12.63
CA LEU A 504 1.49 -2.57 -13.75
C LEU A 504 2.85 -2.10 -13.25
N GLY A 505 2.86 -1.10 -12.37
CA GLY A 505 4.10 -0.59 -11.76
C GLY A 505 4.85 -1.63 -10.94
N ALA A 506 4.13 -2.38 -10.12
CA ALA A 506 4.70 -3.47 -9.32
C ALA A 506 5.26 -4.61 -10.21
N LYS A 507 4.59 -4.94 -11.31
CA LYS A 507 5.05 -5.96 -12.27
C LYS A 507 6.29 -5.52 -13.03
N VAL A 508 6.40 -4.24 -13.37
CA VAL A 508 7.63 -3.66 -13.96
C VAL A 508 8.77 -3.72 -12.96
N ALA A 509 8.51 -3.44 -11.69
CA ALA A 509 9.49 -3.51 -10.59
C ALA A 509 9.93 -4.94 -10.27
N ARG A 510 9.04 -5.91 -10.42
CA ARG A 510 9.22 -7.33 -10.06
C ARG A 510 8.80 -8.26 -11.21
N PRO A 511 9.55 -8.26 -12.32
CA PRO A 511 9.16 -8.98 -13.54
C PRO A 511 9.03 -10.50 -13.34
N ASP A 512 9.78 -11.07 -12.40
CA ASP A 512 9.79 -12.52 -12.14
C ASP A 512 8.71 -12.97 -11.15
N GLN A 513 8.03 -12.04 -10.46
CA GLN A 513 6.98 -12.37 -9.50
C GLN A 513 5.60 -12.32 -10.14
N GLN A 514 4.67 -13.13 -9.63
CA GLN A 514 3.25 -12.94 -9.92
C GLN A 514 2.77 -11.65 -9.23
N VAL A 515 2.16 -10.78 -10.01
CA VAL A 515 1.51 -9.56 -9.51
C VAL A 515 0.04 -9.62 -9.93
N ILE A 516 -0.85 -9.56 -8.96
CA ILE A 516 -2.27 -9.80 -9.16
C ILE A 516 -3.04 -8.66 -8.47
N ASP A 517 -3.81 -7.95 -9.28
CA ASP A 517 -4.77 -6.98 -8.79
C ASP A 517 -6.06 -7.70 -8.37
N ILE A 518 -6.57 -7.39 -7.19
CA ILE A 518 -7.89 -7.81 -6.74
C ILE A 518 -8.73 -6.54 -6.62
N ASP A 519 -9.65 -6.38 -7.54
CA ASP A 519 -10.44 -5.14 -7.66
C ASP A 519 -11.95 -5.42 -7.63
N GLY A 520 -12.73 -4.39 -7.40
CA GLY A 520 -14.16 -4.39 -7.60
C GLY A 520 -14.48 -3.81 -8.98
N ASP A 521 -15.66 -4.16 -9.51
CA ASP A 521 -16.13 -3.68 -10.80
C ASP A 521 -16.12 -2.14 -10.92
N GLY A 522 -16.61 -1.43 -9.91
CA GLY A 522 -16.61 0.03 -9.91
C GLY A 522 -15.21 0.65 -9.83
N SER A 523 -14.29 0.06 -9.06
CA SER A 523 -12.93 0.57 -8.94
C SER A 523 -12.09 0.27 -10.18
N PHE A 524 -12.14 -0.95 -10.71
CA PHE A 524 -11.42 -1.33 -11.93
C PHE A 524 -11.81 -0.46 -13.13
N LEU A 525 -13.08 -0.08 -13.23
CA LEU A 525 -13.60 0.75 -14.34
C LEU A 525 -12.93 2.13 -14.40
N MET A 526 -12.50 2.69 -13.26
CA MET A 526 -11.97 4.07 -13.21
C MET A 526 -10.64 4.25 -13.94
N ASN A 527 -9.83 3.19 -14.08
CA ASN A 527 -8.58 3.20 -14.83
C ASN A 527 -8.49 2.04 -15.85
N ILE A 528 -9.62 1.62 -16.38
CA ILE A 528 -9.72 0.49 -17.30
C ILE A 528 -8.90 0.69 -18.59
N GLN A 529 -8.67 1.93 -19.02
CA GLN A 529 -7.84 2.27 -20.19
C GLN A 529 -6.40 1.80 -20.05
N GLU A 530 -5.93 1.53 -18.84
CA GLU A 530 -4.57 1.00 -18.61
C GLU A 530 -4.40 -0.47 -19.07
N LEU A 531 -5.49 -1.14 -19.45
CA LEU A 531 -5.44 -2.39 -20.22
C LEU A 531 -4.65 -2.22 -21.52
N ALA A 532 -4.79 -1.07 -22.20
CA ALA A 532 -3.98 -0.75 -23.38
C ALA A 532 -2.49 -0.62 -23.05
N THR A 533 -2.15 0.00 -21.90
CA THR A 533 -0.77 0.06 -21.40
C THR A 533 -0.22 -1.32 -21.13
N ALA A 534 -0.98 -2.17 -20.43
CA ALA A 534 -0.59 -3.54 -20.13
C ALA A 534 -0.28 -4.34 -21.41
N HIS A 535 -1.15 -4.23 -22.43
CA HIS A 535 -1.00 -4.93 -23.70
C HIS A 535 0.20 -4.43 -24.50
N VAL A 536 0.30 -3.11 -24.73
CA VAL A 536 1.36 -2.52 -25.59
C VAL A 536 2.73 -2.66 -24.96
N GLU A 537 2.84 -2.43 -23.65
CA GLU A 537 4.10 -2.53 -22.90
C GLU A 537 4.45 -3.97 -22.48
N LYS A 538 3.58 -4.94 -22.82
CA LYS A 538 3.74 -6.38 -22.51
C LYS A 538 3.95 -6.64 -21.00
N ILE A 539 3.20 -5.90 -20.18
CA ILE A 539 3.29 -6.03 -18.72
C ILE A 539 2.29 -7.10 -18.27
N ALA A 540 2.80 -8.28 -17.94
CA ALA A 540 1.98 -9.46 -17.62
C ALA A 540 1.39 -9.43 -16.19
N ALA A 541 0.86 -8.28 -15.75
CA ALA A 541 0.06 -8.19 -14.54
C ALA A 541 -1.28 -8.91 -14.75
N LYS A 542 -1.88 -9.40 -13.66
CA LYS A 542 -3.19 -10.07 -13.65
C LYS A 542 -4.19 -9.21 -12.91
N ALA A 543 -5.48 -9.37 -13.23
CA ALA A 543 -6.54 -8.77 -12.45
C ALA A 543 -7.68 -9.74 -12.21
N ILE A 544 -8.28 -9.66 -11.02
CA ILE A 544 -9.50 -10.36 -10.64
C ILE A 544 -10.52 -9.29 -10.27
N ILE A 545 -11.57 -9.18 -11.04
CA ILE A 545 -12.70 -8.29 -10.75
C ILE A 545 -13.71 -9.08 -9.94
N LEU A 546 -13.90 -8.71 -8.68
CA LEU A 546 -15.00 -9.20 -7.84
C LEU A 546 -16.25 -8.39 -8.19
N ASN A 547 -16.98 -8.89 -9.20
CA ASN A 547 -18.06 -8.19 -9.86
C ASN A 547 -19.39 -8.46 -9.16
N ASN A 548 -19.85 -7.51 -8.38
CA ASN A 548 -21.16 -7.56 -7.72
C ASN A 548 -22.15 -6.53 -8.27
N GLN A 549 -21.76 -5.78 -9.30
CA GLN A 549 -22.50 -4.70 -9.94
C GLN A 549 -22.98 -3.59 -8.99
N HIS A 550 -22.28 -3.44 -7.86
CA HIS A 550 -22.60 -2.43 -6.86
C HIS A 550 -21.35 -1.78 -6.27
N LEU A 551 -21.51 -0.58 -5.76
CA LEU A 551 -20.55 0.03 -4.84
C LEU A 551 -20.65 -0.65 -3.47
N GLY A 552 -20.19 -1.91 -3.38
CA GLY A 552 -20.50 -2.83 -2.31
C GLY A 552 -20.15 -2.34 -0.90
N MET A 553 -19.08 -1.53 -0.72
CA MET A 553 -18.78 -0.94 0.59
C MET A 553 -19.84 0.10 0.98
N VAL A 554 -20.36 0.86 0.03
CA VAL A 554 -21.45 1.84 0.29
C VAL A 554 -22.74 1.08 0.58
N VAL A 555 -23.05 0.01 -0.17
CA VAL A 555 -24.17 -0.90 0.11
C VAL A 555 -24.13 -1.42 1.55
N GLN A 556 -22.96 -1.86 2.02
CA GLN A 556 -22.81 -2.33 3.41
C GLN A 556 -23.16 -1.23 4.44
N TRP A 557 -22.84 0.04 4.17
CA TRP A 557 -23.24 1.16 5.01
C TRP A 557 -24.74 1.45 4.91
N GLU A 558 -25.32 1.38 3.71
CA GLU A 558 -26.76 1.54 3.49
C GLU A 558 -27.56 0.50 4.25
N ASP A 559 -27.14 -0.77 4.23
CA ASP A 559 -27.78 -1.84 4.96
C ASP A 559 -27.70 -1.69 6.48
N ASN A 560 -26.57 -1.20 7.00
CA ASN A 560 -26.38 -1.05 8.44
C ASN A 560 -26.97 0.23 9.04
N PHE A 561 -27.14 1.33 8.26
CA PHE A 561 -27.43 2.65 8.81
C PHE A 561 -28.53 3.42 8.07
N PHE A 562 -29.03 2.91 6.95
CA PHE A 562 -30.02 3.57 6.11
C PHE A 562 -31.16 2.64 5.69
N ASP A 563 -31.45 1.61 6.50
CA ASP A 563 -32.55 0.63 6.28
C ASP A 563 -32.54 0.00 4.87
N GLY A 564 -31.34 -0.18 4.29
CA GLY A 564 -31.17 -0.75 2.95
C GLY A 564 -31.59 0.18 1.81
N ASN A 565 -31.79 1.47 2.06
CA ASN A 565 -32.13 2.44 1.01
C ASN A 565 -30.92 2.67 0.07
N ARG A 566 -31.09 2.34 -1.20
CA ARG A 566 -30.00 2.40 -2.21
C ARG A 566 -29.84 3.82 -2.80
N GLY A 567 -28.76 4.49 -2.40
CA GLY A 567 -28.39 5.84 -2.84
C GLY A 567 -27.47 5.84 -4.06
N HIS A 568 -27.92 5.35 -5.23
CA HIS A 568 -27.15 5.31 -6.49
C HIS A 568 -25.94 4.35 -6.44
N THR A 569 -26.07 3.25 -5.73
CA THR A 569 -24.98 2.27 -5.52
C THR A 569 -24.98 1.12 -6.53
N TYR A 570 -26.04 0.98 -7.33
CA TYR A 570 -26.12 0.00 -8.42
C TYR A 570 -25.39 0.48 -9.67
N LEU A 571 -24.45 -0.31 -10.17
CA LEU A 571 -23.61 -0.02 -11.34
C LEU A 571 -24.05 -0.76 -12.61
N GLY A 572 -24.96 -1.73 -12.48
CA GLY A 572 -25.46 -2.52 -13.59
C GLY A 572 -26.52 -1.78 -14.43
N ASN A 573 -27.15 -2.51 -15.36
CA ASN A 573 -28.22 -1.96 -16.20
C ASN A 573 -29.55 -1.94 -15.41
N PRO A 574 -30.14 -0.78 -15.11
CA PRO A 574 -31.39 -0.72 -14.34
C PRO A 574 -32.60 -1.27 -15.11
N ASP A 575 -32.55 -1.27 -16.45
CA ASP A 575 -33.65 -1.75 -17.32
C ASP A 575 -33.63 -3.28 -17.48
N ASP A 576 -32.46 -3.91 -17.26
CA ASP A 576 -32.30 -5.37 -17.34
C ASP A 576 -31.28 -5.86 -16.30
N ARG A 577 -31.76 -6.16 -15.12
CA ARG A 577 -30.90 -6.62 -14.01
C ARG A 577 -30.37 -8.06 -14.20
N SER A 578 -30.84 -8.79 -15.18
CA SER A 578 -30.27 -10.09 -15.55
C SER A 578 -28.97 -9.96 -16.35
N GLN A 579 -28.71 -8.78 -16.91
CA GLN A 579 -27.52 -8.47 -17.68
C GLN A 579 -26.36 -8.07 -16.74
N ILE A 580 -25.20 -8.71 -16.90
CA ILE A 580 -23.96 -8.23 -16.26
C ILE A 580 -23.38 -7.10 -17.10
N TYR A 581 -23.41 -5.89 -16.55
CA TYR A 581 -22.99 -4.66 -17.22
C TYR A 581 -22.03 -3.83 -16.34
N PRO A 582 -20.95 -3.23 -16.93
CA PRO A 582 -20.50 -3.45 -18.32
C PRO A 582 -20.02 -4.89 -18.56
N ASP A 583 -19.98 -5.31 -19.82
CA ASP A 583 -19.44 -6.62 -20.20
C ASP A 583 -17.91 -6.56 -20.23
N TYR A 584 -17.27 -6.84 -19.08
CA TYR A 584 -15.81 -6.78 -18.95
C TYR A 584 -15.08 -7.73 -19.90
N VAL A 585 -15.69 -8.87 -20.26
CA VAL A 585 -15.09 -9.79 -21.23
C VAL A 585 -14.93 -9.13 -22.59
N ARG A 586 -15.99 -8.45 -23.07
CA ARG A 586 -15.92 -7.71 -24.34
C ARG A 586 -14.98 -6.52 -24.25
N VAL A 587 -15.02 -5.76 -23.16
CA VAL A 587 -14.16 -4.59 -22.95
C VAL A 587 -12.69 -4.98 -22.96
N CYS A 588 -12.29 -5.96 -22.14
CA CYS A 588 -10.89 -6.42 -22.07
C CYS A 588 -10.40 -6.97 -23.42
N ASN A 589 -11.23 -7.77 -24.09
CA ASN A 589 -10.91 -8.30 -25.42
C ASN A 589 -10.74 -7.18 -26.48
N SER A 590 -11.46 -6.06 -26.36
CA SER A 590 -11.26 -4.88 -27.22
C SER A 590 -9.88 -4.25 -27.07
N PHE A 591 -9.24 -4.40 -25.89
CA PHE A 591 -7.86 -4.02 -25.63
C PHE A 591 -6.84 -5.15 -25.94
N ASN A 592 -7.28 -6.24 -26.54
CA ASN A 592 -6.46 -7.45 -26.75
C ASN A 592 -5.90 -8.05 -25.45
N VAL A 593 -6.58 -7.89 -24.34
CA VAL A 593 -6.29 -8.52 -23.05
C VAL A 593 -7.28 -9.67 -22.82
N PRO A 594 -6.83 -10.93 -22.76
CA PRO A 594 -7.73 -12.05 -22.48
C PRO A 594 -8.50 -11.85 -21.18
N CYS A 595 -9.80 -12.10 -21.25
CA CYS A 595 -10.70 -12.06 -20.12
C CYS A 595 -11.71 -13.17 -20.20
N GLU A 596 -11.98 -13.84 -19.08
CA GLU A 596 -13.06 -14.80 -18.97
C GLU A 596 -13.96 -14.49 -17.78
N ARG A 597 -15.28 -14.77 -17.91
CA ARG A 597 -16.24 -14.63 -16.82
C ARG A 597 -16.39 -15.95 -16.08
N VAL A 598 -16.35 -15.89 -14.75
CA VAL A 598 -16.54 -17.03 -13.86
C VAL A 598 -17.80 -16.82 -13.03
N MET A 599 -18.78 -17.70 -13.20
CA MET A 599 -20.09 -17.58 -12.56
C MET A 599 -20.37 -18.71 -11.55
N PHE A 600 -19.70 -19.85 -11.71
CA PHE A 600 -19.94 -21.03 -10.89
C PHE A 600 -18.68 -21.45 -10.14
N ARG A 601 -18.85 -21.81 -8.87
CA ARG A 601 -17.75 -22.23 -7.98
C ARG A 601 -16.91 -23.39 -8.55
N ARG A 602 -17.55 -24.33 -9.25
CA ARG A 602 -16.88 -25.47 -9.89
C ARG A 602 -15.81 -25.06 -10.91
N ASP A 603 -15.96 -23.89 -11.55
CA ASP A 603 -15.09 -23.42 -12.62
C ASP A 603 -13.95 -22.52 -12.11
N LEU A 604 -14.07 -22.00 -10.87
CA LEU A 604 -13.19 -20.98 -10.31
C LEU A 604 -11.72 -21.43 -10.26
N LYS A 605 -11.45 -22.65 -9.77
CA LYS A 605 -10.06 -23.13 -9.63
C LYS A 605 -9.35 -23.23 -10.98
N ALA A 606 -10.04 -23.72 -11.99
CA ALA A 606 -9.47 -23.89 -13.33
C ALA A 606 -9.24 -22.53 -14.00
N ALA A 607 -10.13 -21.54 -13.80
CA ALA A 607 -9.99 -20.20 -14.32
C ALA A 607 -8.81 -19.47 -13.66
N LEU A 608 -8.68 -19.52 -12.34
CA LEU A 608 -7.53 -18.97 -11.61
C LEU A 608 -6.20 -19.59 -12.10
N GLN A 609 -6.17 -20.90 -12.33
CA GLN A 609 -4.96 -21.55 -12.83
C GLN A 609 -4.61 -21.07 -14.24
N ARG A 610 -5.57 -20.94 -15.17
CA ARG A 610 -5.33 -20.38 -16.52
C ARG A 610 -4.77 -18.96 -16.45
N MET A 611 -5.35 -18.11 -15.59
CA MET A 611 -4.85 -16.75 -15.36
C MET A 611 -3.40 -16.75 -14.85
N LEU A 612 -3.07 -17.59 -13.88
CA LEU A 612 -1.71 -17.68 -13.32
C LEU A 612 -0.68 -18.20 -14.33
N ASP A 613 -1.07 -19.13 -15.20
CA ASP A 613 -0.19 -19.72 -16.22
C ASP A 613 0.03 -18.80 -17.44
N ALA A 614 -0.86 -17.85 -17.67
CA ALA A 614 -0.78 -16.90 -18.77
C ALA A 614 0.50 -16.06 -18.70
N LYS A 615 1.20 -15.89 -19.82
CA LYS A 615 2.43 -15.06 -19.95
C LYS A 615 2.13 -13.61 -20.37
N THR A 616 0.87 -13.29 -20.60
CA THR A 616 0.36 -11.97 -20.97
C THR A 616 -0.46 -11.38 -19.83
N PRO A 617 -0.84 -10.09 -19.87
CA PRO A 617 -1.88 -9.59 -18.99
C PRO A 617 -3.14 -10.45 -19.14
N TYR A 618 -3.89 -10.63 -18.07
CA TYR A 618 -5.08 -11.48 -18.04
C TYR A 618 -6.05 -10.99 -16.98
N VAL A 619 -7.35 -10.99 -17.29
CA VAL A 619 -8.41 -10.57 -16.37
C VAL A 619 -9.40 -11.70 -16.11
N LEU A 620 -9.82 -11.86 -14.87
CA LEU A 620 -10.99 -12.68 -14.50
C LEU A 620 -12.11 -11.76 -14.04
N ASP A 621 -13.27 -11.88 -14.67
CA ASP A 621 -14.54 -11.26 -14.25
C ASP A 621 -15.30 -12.30 -13.42
N VAL A 622 -15.18 -12.24 -12.10
CA VAL A 622 -15.77 -13.20 -11.17
C VAL A 622 -17.05 -12.61 -10.58
N VAL A 623 -18.19 -13.19 -10.94
CA VAL A 623 -19.50 -12.72 -10.49
C VAL A 623 -19.72 -13.15 -9.04
N THR A 624 -19.99 -12.17 -8.17
CA THR A 624 -20.16 -12.36 -6.73
C THR A 624 -21.44 -11.65 -6.22
N PRO A 625 -22.04 -12.11 -5.12
CA PRO A 625 -23.22 -11.47 -4.55
C PRO A 625 -22.87 -10.12 -3.89
N TYR A 626 -23.73 -9.11 -4.08
CA TYR A 626 -23.56 -7.82 -3.42
C TYR A 626 -23.98 -7.83 -1.95
N ALA A 627 -24.82 -8.80 -1.56
CA ALA A 627 -25.32 -8.94 -0.18
C ALA A 627 -24.29 -9.49 0.81
N GLU A 628 -23.10 -9.90 0.32
CA GLU A 628 -22.00 -10.32 1.20
C GLU A 628 -21.29 -9.09 1.79
N HIS A 629 -21.20 -9.03 3.10
CA HIS A 629 -20.56 -7.93 3.83
C HIS A 629 -19.19 -8.31 4.36
N VAL A 630 -18.32 -7.30 4.50
CA VAL A 630 -17.02 -7.48 5.15
C VAL A 630 -17.20 -7.49 6.66
N LEU A 631 -16.91 -8.63 7.27
CA LEU A 631 -16.94 -8.81 8.72
C LEU A 631 -15.58 -9.34 9.22
N PRO A 632 -15.14 -8.96 10.43
CA PRO A 632 -15.74 -8.01 11.38
C PRO A 632 -15.84 -6.57 10.87
N PHE A 633 -16.72 -5.79 11.49
CA PHE A 633 -16.92 -4.39 11.17
C PHE A 633 -17.11 -3.55 12.43
N ILE A 634 -16.24 -2.58 12.66
CA ILE A 634 -16.40 -1.54 13.68
C ILE A 634 -16.75 -0.24 12.96
N PRO A 635 -17.97 0.29 13.09
CA PRO A 635 -18.37 1.52 12.42
C PRO A 635 -17.48 2.71 12.81
N ALA A 636 -17.30 3.68 11.91
CA ALA A 636 -16.48 4.86 12.15
C ALA A 636 -16.91 5.63 13.39
N GLY A 637 -15.96 6.04 14.23
CA GLY A 637 -16.22 6.76 15.48
C GLY A 637 -16.85 5.90 16.60
N ARG A 638 -17.01 4.59 16.36
CA ARG A 638 -17.50 3.64 17.36
C ARG A 638 -16.35 2.93 18.07
N THR A 639 -16.69 2.05 18.98
CA THR A 639 -15.74 1.30 19.82
C THR A 639 -15.78 -0.19 19.52
N VAL A 640 -14.86 -0.93 20.09
CA VAL A 640 -14.83 -2.40 19.98
C VAL A 640 -16.10 -3.07 20.55
N ALA A 641 -16.85 -2.40 21.44
CA ALA A 641 -18.14 -2.89 21.97
C ALA A 641 -19.25 -2.84 20.91
N ASP A 642 -19.08 -2.05 19.87
CA ASP A 642 -20.03 -1.87 18.76
C ASP A 642 -19.67 -2.77 17.56
N MET A 643 -18.66 -3.64 17.70
CA MET A 643 -18.16 -4.47 16.62
C MET A 643 -19.18 -5.53 16.19
N ILE A 644 -19.55 -5.51 14.93
CA ILE A 644 -20.33 -6.56 14.26
C ILE A 644 -19.32 -7.57 13.73
N TRP A 645 -19.28 -8.77 14.29
CA TRP A 645 -18.27 -9.77 13.93
C TRP A 645 -18.83 -11.07 13.35
N LYS A 646 -20.15 -11.16 13.25
CA LYS A 646 -20.91 -12.24 12.60
C LYS A 646 -22.22 -11.67 12.07
N HIS A 647 -22.78 -12.31 11.05
CA HIS A 647 -24.13 -12.00 10.61
C HIS A 647 -25.11 -12.24 11.78
N GLU A 648 -25.91 -11.25 12.13
CA GLU A 648 -27.07 -11.48 13.01
C GLU A 648 -28.11 -12.23 12.18
N LYS A 649 -28.58 -13.39 12.70
CA LYS A 649 -29.68 -14.14 12.11
C LYS A 649 -31.01 -13.44 12.42
#